data_57a55c3c5ff9646dae153bff96eb373d
#
_entry.id   57a55c3c5ff9646dae153bff96eb373d
#
_cell.length_a   1.000
_cell.length_b   1.000
_cell.length_c   1.000
_cell.angle_alpha   90.00
_cell.angle_beta   90.00
_cell.angle_gamma   90.00
#
_symmetry.space_group_name_H-M   'P 1'
#
loop_
_entity.id
_entity.type
_entity.pdbx_description
1 polymer ?
#
loop_
_entity_poly.entity_id
_entity_poly.type
_entity_poly.pdbx_seq_one_letter_code
_entity_poly.pdbx_strand_id
1 'polypeptide(L)'
;MRQDSRPTPLYRWGQQIYRCRKAIVLAWLALFCVLLPFALKLPSILEHNGFTPKDSPSQVGLEKLEEGLGLSAASLDMVVVSRTNENLTAGTAQKRILEELAPLRSLPYVRDIYMKTSSRQTGEDHIVAVKVLLNLDSSEALRRFEEIRGNVPGIAGADTYITGNTAVFADMNEAVKSDIIRAEIIGIPAALLILLAVFGTWTAAVLPLIAGLVSVATTMGALYFLALADGSISNFLPNAVTMLGLAVGIDYALLIVSRFKEELRCRDAENALAITCATAGKAVMFSGGAVLIGFAAMSFIDLPIFRSFSIGGITVVVVSVLAGNTLLPALLGMLGDRIHALPLLPKRYRLHREDVRRSGFWRNISRFVMAHPVIISIAVIALLLAAIYPVRHMHIAIPAAEVLPPKYESRYGNDLMMRAYDVRELNSIVVAAELPAAYDDPRSIRALKAYTDEVRMMPGVKQVDSYLSIGRGSEEEVMKYLSRADIREQLEQYRLVRDKMAVVAVVPEYGETHALTAQLVRDLRTMDTPGLVTYVTGSPAYKLDIMDKMQEHIVLVLGFVFAVTYVILLIAFRSVLLPLKASLMNMLSLGAGLGVVVWVFQEGIGADWLGVSYTGTIFALLPILIFCVVFGISMDYEVMMISRIMENYERTGDNEYATAEGLESTGGLITSAALILAVVVGAFIFTDNEVMKAIGLGLTVAVLLDATIIRVLLVPAFMKLLGKANWWSPRWLLPRRMAATTAAVTTDAVTTDAATTGENPPEPAQKQKPAP
;
A
#
# COMPACT_ATOMS: atom_id res chain seq x y z
N MET A 1 28.02 -6.36 35.55
CA MET A 1 27.73 -7.64 34.90
C MET A 1 28.92 -8.08 34.08
N ARG A 2 29.67 -9.07 34.55
CA ARG A 2 30.65 -9.78 33.73
C ARG A 2 29.86 -10.82 32.93
N GLN A 3 29.47 -10.48 31.70
CA GLN A 3 29.09 -11.50 30.74
C GLN A 3 30.37 -12.14 30.22
N ASP A 4 30.48 -13.42 30.41
CA ASP A 4 31.41 -14.31 29.68
C ASP A 4 31.08 -14.20 28.19
N SER A 5 31.67 -13.24 27.53
CA SER A 5 31.37 -12.92 26.15
C SER A 5 32.55 -13.25 25.25
N ARG A 6 32.50 -14.44 24.68
CA ARG A 6 33.11 -14.59 23.36
C ARG A 6 32.46 -13.54 22.46
N PRO A 7 33.23 -12.69 21.75
CA PRO A 7 32.69 -11.62 20.92
C PRO A 7 31.75 -12.23 19.89
N THR A 8 30.50 -11.80 19.94
CA THR A 8 29.47 -12.26 18.96
C THR A 8 29.90 -11.90 17.54
N PRO A 9 29.47 -12.64 16.50
CA PRO A 9 29.81 -12.32 15.11
C PRO A 9 29.51 -10.85 14.76
N LEU A 10 28.36 -10.29 15.21
CA LEU A 10 27.98 -8.90 14.96
C LEU A 10 28.86 -7.89 15.73
N TYR A 11 29.41 -8.25 16.87
CA TYR A 11 30.39 -7.41 17.57
C TYR A 11 31.68 -7.28 16.75
N ARG A 12 32.19 -8.41 16.23
CA ARG A 12 33.36 -8.40 15.32
C ARG A 12 33.10 -7.64 14.04
N TRP A 13 31.88 -7.76 13.50
CA TRP A 13 31.42 -7.00 12.34
C TRP A 13 31.49 -5.49 12.62
N GLY A 14 31.02 -5.02 13.76
CA GLY A 14 31.10 -3.61 14.15
C GLY A 14 32.53 -3.10 14.26
N GLN A 15 33.47 -3.90 14.82
CA GLN A 15 34.90 -3.55 14.84
C GLN A 15 35.50 -3.47 13.43
N GLN A 16 35.11 -4.40 12.54
CA GLN A 16 35.56 -4.41 11.15
C GLN A 16 35.04 -3.18 10.38
N ILE A 17 33.77 -2.79 10.57
CA ILE A 17 33.20 -1.54 10.01
C ILE A 17 34.01 -0.33 10.50
N TYR A 18 34.33 -0.26 11.79
CA TYR A 18 35.12 0.86 12.31
C TYR A 18 36.49 0.97 11.64
N ARG A 19 37.16 -0.15 11.42
CA ARG A 19 38.47 -0.17 10.73
C ARG A 19 38.36 0.22 9.25
N CYS A 20 37.32 -0.25 8.56
CA CYS A 20 37.09 -0.03 7.13
C CYS A 20 36.16 1.17 6.83
N ARG A 21 35.82 2.02 7.83
CA ARG A 21 34.78 3.03 7.73
C ARG A 21 34.88 3.96 6.51
N LYS A 22 36.09 4.39 6.15
CA LYS A 22 36.32 5.25 4.99
C LYS A 22 36.00 4.53 3.67
N ALA A 23 36.45 3.28 3.55
CA ALA A 23 36.20 2.45 2.36
C ALA A 23 34.70 2.15 2.19
N ILE A 24 33.99 1.87 3.28
CA ILE A 24 32.55 1.62 3.25
C ILE A 24 31.78 2.87 2.81
N VAL A 25 32.10 4.04 3.37
CA VAL A 25 31.44 5.30 2.96
C VAL A 25 31.73 5.61 1.50
N LEU A 26 32.97 5.43 1.02
CA LEU A 26 33.34 5.61 -0.39
C LEU A 26 32.61 4.62 -1.30
N ALA A 27 32.47 3.34 -0.90
CA ALA A 27 31.73 2.35 -1.65
C ALA A 27 30.23 2.72 -1.80
N TRP A 28 29.58 3.16 -0.71
CA TRP A 28 28.21 3.64 -0.75
C TRP A 28 28.05 4.91 -1.59
N LEU A 29 29.00 5.86 -1.48
CA LEU A 29 29.01 7.07 -2.30
C LEU A 29 29.15 6.74 -3.79
N ALA A 30 30.06 5.82 -4.14
CA ALA A 30 30.24 5.35 -5.51
C ALA A 30 28.96 4.65 -6.02
N LEU A 31 28.36 3.76 -5.20
CA LEU A 31 27.09 3.10 -5.53
C LEU A 31 25.96 4.11 -5.76
N PHE A 32 25.83 5.10 -4.86
CA PHE A 32 24.85 6.18 -4.98
C PHE A 32 25.06 6.99 -6.27
N CYS A 33 26.28 7.43 -6.56
CA CYS A 33 26.59 8.21 -7.78
C CYS A 33 26.32 7.41 -9.06
N VAL A 34 26.60 6.11 -9.06
CA VAL A 34 26.33 5.24 -10.22
C VAL A 34 24.83 5.01 -10.42
N LEU A 35 24.08 4.80 -9.33
CA LEU A 35 22.66 4.46 -9.40
C LEU A 35 21.73 5.68 -9.52
N LEU A 36 22.15 6.87 -9.08
CA LEU A 36 21.34 8.07 -9.11
C LEU A 36 20.79 8.45 -10.50
N PRO A 37 21.56 8.42 -11.60
CA PRO A 37 21.04 8.71 -12.94
C PRO A 37 19.93 7.73 -13.37
N PHE A 38 20.04 6.47 -12.96
CA PHE A 38 19.04 5.44 -13.24
C PHE A 38 17.80 5.60 -12.37
N ALA A 39 17.97 6.01 -11.11
CA ALA A 39 16.87 6.35 -10.21
C ALA A 39 15.97 7.44 -10.80
N LEU A 40 16.57 8.50 -11.38
CA LEU A 40 15.85 9.59 -12.03
C LEU A 40 15.13 9.17 -13.33
N LYS A 41 15.62 8.12 -14.00
CA LYS A 41 15.01 7.58 -15.22
C LYS A 41 13.93 6.52 -14.94
N LEU A 42 13.86 5.98 -13.73
CA LEU A 42 12.90 4.93 -13.38
C LEU A 42 11.45 5.27 -13.79
N PRO A 43 10.89 6.46 -13.47
CA PRO A 43 9.50 6.77 -13.80
C PRO A 43 9.18 6.76 -15.31
N SER A 44 10.20 6.86 -16.18
CA SER A 44 9.99 6.90 -17.64
C SER A 44 9.89 5.52 -18.30
N ILE A 45 10.24 4.45 -17.58
CA ILE A 45 10.22 3.07 -18.10
C ILE A 45 9.16 2.19 -17.44
N LEU A 46 8.44 2.71 -16.44
CA LEU A 46 7.43 1.94 -15.73
C LEU A 46 6.15 1.82 -16.54
N GLU A 47 5.53 0.64 -16.50
CA GLU A 47 4.20 0.44 -17.06
C GLU A 47 3.17 1.26 -16.31
N HIS A 48 2.17 1.75 -17.07
CA HIS A 48 1.17 2.66 -16.53
C HIS A 48 -0.01 1.92 -15.91
N ASN A 49 -0.16 0.63 -16.21
CA ASN A 49 -1.29 -0.17 -15.76
C ASN A 49 -0.81 -1.29 -14.83
N GLY A 50 -0.94 -1.08 -13.53
CA GLY A 50 -0.65 -2.12 -12.54
C GLY A 50 -1.84 -3.00 -12.19
N PHE A 51 -3.00 -2.79 -12.79
CA PHE A 51 -4.25 -3.47 -12.41
C PHE A 51 -4.68 -4.56 -13.37
N THR A 52 -4.18 -4.61 -14.60
CA THR A 52 -4.62 -5.59 -15.59
C THR A 52 -4.14 -6.99 -15.23
N PRO A 53 -5.05 -7.91 -14.86
CA PRO A 53 -4.65 -9.29 -14.59
C PRO A 53 -4.25 -9.94 -15.91
N LYS A 54 -3.05 -10.49 -15.98
CA LYS A 54 -2.61 -11.29 -17.13
C LYS A 54 -3.50 -12.53 -17.22
N ASP A 55 -3.82 -12.94 -18.44
CA ASP A 55 -4.64 -14.14 -18.72
C ASP A 55 -6.07 -14.14 -18.13
N SER A 56 -6.62 -12.97 -17.79
CA SER A 56 -8.01 -12.90 -17.34
C SER A 56 -8.99 -13.05 -18.52
N PRO A 57 -10.20 -13.58 -18.29
CA PRO A 57 -11.21 -13.67 -19.34
C PRO A 57 -11.52 -12.35 -20.02
N SER A 58 -11.52 -11.22 -19.29
CA SER A 58 -11.74 -9.90 -19.86
C SER A 58 -10.58 -9.42 -20.73
N GLN A 59 -9.35 -9.79 -20.37
CA GLN A 59 -8.16 -9.48 -21.17
C GLN A 59 -8.15 -10.27 -22.49
N VAL A 60 -8.46 -11.58 -22.42
CA VAL A 60 -8.62 -12.42 -23.62
C VAL A 60 -9.70 -11.84 -24.54
N GLY A 61 -10.83 -11.38 -23.99
CA GLY A 61 -11.88 -10.73 -24.77
C GLY A 61 -11.41 -9.44 -25.45
N LEU A 62 -10.59 -8.63 -24.78
CA LEU A 62 -10.01 -7.42 -25.34
C LEU A 62 -9.03 -7.74 -26.48
N GLU A 63 -8.16 -8.74 -26.29
CA GLU A 63 -7.21 -9.21 -27.31
C GLU A 63 -7.95 -9.71 -28.56
N LYS A 64 -9.05 -10.45 -28.39
CA LYS A 64 -9.90 -10.89 -29.51
C LYS A 64 -10.54 -9.73 -30.27
N LEU A 65 -10.95 -8.66 -29.57
CA LEU A 65 -11.43 -7.44 -30.21
C LEU A 65 -10.33 -6.68 -30.95
N GLU A 66 -9.12 -6.68 -30.41
CA GLU A 66 -7.96 -6.04 -31.04
C GLU A 66 -7.52 -6.82 -32.29
N GLU A 67 -7.39 -8.14 -32.21
CA GLU A 67 -7.04 -9.02 -33.35
C GLU A 67 -8.10 -8.97 -34.44
N GLY A 68 -9.37 -9.16 -34.09
CA GLY A 68 -10.47 -9.30 -35.04
C GLY A 68 -10.94 -7.98 -35.65
N LEU A 69 -11.09 -6.94 -34.83
CA LEU A 69 -11.65 -5.66 -35.23
C LEU A 69 -10.61 -4.54 -35.26
N GLY A 70 -9.43 -4.75 -34.70
CA GLY A 70 -8.41 -3.74 -34.51
C GLY A 70 -8.86 -2.64 -33.56
N LEU A 71 -9.72 -2.95 -32.58
CA LEU A 71 -10.09 -2.04 -31.52
C LEU A 71 -8.94 -2.00 -30.53
N SER A 72 -8.10 -0.97 -30.58
CA SER A 72 -7.05 -0.75 -29.60
C SER A 72 -7.64 -0.27 -28.26
N ALA A 73 -7.01 -0.72 -27.16
CA ALA A 73 -7.27 -0.17 -25.83
C ALA A 73 -6.89 1.32 -25.73
N ALA A 74 -6.01 1.82 -26.61
CA ALA A 74 -5.57 3.20 -26.65
C ALA A 74 -6.60 4.07 -27.37
N SER A 75 -7.35 4.84 -26.62
CA SER A 75 -8.30 5.81 -27.15
C SER A 75 -8.36 7.03 -26.23
N LEU A 76 -8.78 8.15 -26.80
CA LEU A 76 -9.07 9.38 -26.07
C LEU A 76 -10.53 9.72 -26.26
N ASP A 77 -11.13 10.26 -25.24
CA ASP A 77 -12.43 10.89 -25.30
C ASP A 77 -12.22 12.41 -25.18
N MET A 78 -12.78 13.19 -26.08
CA MET A 78 -12.76 14.65 -26.05
C MET A 78 -14.16 15.14 -25.72
N VAL A 79 -14.30 15.87 -24.62
CA VAL A 79 -15.58 16.46 -24.21
C VAL A 79 -15.61 17.90 -24.68
N VAL A 80 -16.59 18.24 -25.50
CA VAL A 80 -16.79 19.57 -26.06
C VAL A 80 -17.98 20.20 -25.37
N VAL A 81 -17.79 21.40 -24.80
CA VAL A 81 -18.79 22.14 -24.05
C VAL A 81 -19.03 23.49 -24.71
N SER A 82 -20.26 23.78 -25.08
CA SER A 82 -20.60 25.08 -25.65
C SER A 82 -20.50 26.23 -24.64
N ARG A 83 -19.81 27.31 -25.01
CA ARG A 83 -19.73 28.55 -24.20
C ARG A 83 -21.04 29.36 -24.20
N THR A 84 -21.88 29.14 -25.19
CA THR A 84 -23.12 29.88 -25.41
C THR A 84 -24.39 29.09 -25.14
N ASN A 85 -24.24 27.89 -24.53
CA ASN A 85 -25.35 26.93 -24.36
C ASN A 85 -26.03 26.53 -25.68
N GLU A 86 -25.32 26.61 -26.81
CA GLU A 86 -25.77 26.08 -28.09
C GLU A 86 -25.97 24.55 -27.96
N ASN A 87 -27.04 24.05 -28.58
CA ASN A 87 -27.31 22.63 -28.67
C ASN A 87 -26.28 21.95 -29.62
N LEU A 88 -25.31 21.28 -29.05
CA LEU A 88 -24.27 20.58 -29.79
C LEU A 88 -24.69 19.17 -30.27
N THR A 89 -25.85 18.69 -29.86
CA THR A 89 -26.39 17.38 -30.31
C THR A 89 -27.01 17.47 -31.68
N ALA A 90 -27.32 18.70 -32.19
CA ALA A 90 -27.83 18.91 -33.53
C ALA A 90 -26.83 18.46 -34.59
N GLY A 91 -27.30 17.75 -35.61
CA GLY A 91 -26.43 17.18 -36.65
C GLY A 91 -25.55 18.20 -37.40
N THR A 92 -25.98 19.46 -37.47
CA THR A 92 -25.20 20.59 -38.02
C THR A 92 -24.03 20.97 -37.13
N ALA A 93 -24.24 21.02 -35.81
CA ALA A 93 -23.19 21.29 -34.82
C ALA A 93 -22.17 20.13 -34.75
N GLN A 94 -22.67 18.90 -34.78
CA GLN A 94 -21.79 17.71 -34.79
C GLN A 94 -20.90 17.66 -36.05
N LYS A 95 -21.43 17.97 -37.23
CA LYS A 95 -20.63 18.05 -38.46
C LYS A 95 -19.55 19.14 -38.36
N ARG A 96 -19.92 20.34 -37.87
CA ARG A 96 -18.98 21.45 -37.66
C ARG A 96 -17.80 20.98 -36.72
N ILE A 97 -18.15 20.36 -35.59
CA ILE A 97 -17.13 19.85 -34.65
C ILE A 97 -16.19 18.86 -35.33
N LEU A 98 -16.73 17.88 -36.08
CA LEU A 98 -15.92 16.91 -36.78
C LEU A 98 -15.08 17.54 -37.90
N GLU A 99 -15.56 18.57 -38.58
CA GLU A 99 -14.77 19.32 -39.58
C GLU A 99 -13.65 20.13 -38.93
N GLU A 100 -13.89 20.78 -37.79
CA GLU A 100 -12.85 21.50 -37.03
C GLU A 100 -11.80 20.54 -36.44
N LEU A 101 -12.17 19.31 -36.09
CA LEU A 101 -11.25 18.24 -35.63
C LEU A 101 -10.60 17.45 -36.78
N ALA A 102 -10.99 17.67 -38.04
CA ALA A 102 -10.43 16.94 -39.18
C ALA A 102 -8.88 16.97 -39.29
N PRO A 103 -8.19 18.07 -38.91
CA PRO A 103 -6.73 18.07 -38.89
C PRO A 103 -6.10 16.97 -38.05
N LEU A 104 -6.76 16.50 -36.98
CA LEU A 104 -6.26 15.36 -36.18
C LEU A 104 -6.19 14.08 -36.99
N ARG A 105 -7.02 13.87 -38.01
CA ARG A 105 -6.97 12.68 -38.88
C ARG A 105 -5.71 12.63 -39.73
N SER A 106 -5.02 13.76 -39.94
CA SER A 106 -3.77 13.80 -40.69
C SER A 106 -2.56 13.33 -39.88
N LEU A 107 -2.71 13.17 -38.55
CA LEU A 107 -1.65 12.70 -37.67
C LEU A 107 -1.46 11.19 -37.84
N PRO A 108 -0.21 10.70 -37.97
CA PRO A 108 0.06 9.30 -38.30
C PRO A 108 -0.40 8.30 -37.22
N TYR A 109 -0.62 8.80 -36.01
CA TYR A 109 -1.06 8.00 -34.88
C TYR A 109 -2.56 8.10 -34.60
N VAL A 110 -3.31 8.96 -35.30
CA VAL A 110 -4.77 9.03 -35.21
C VAL A 110 -5.35 8.18 -36.31
N ARG A 111 -6.18 7.22 -35.91
CA ARG A 111 -6.82 6.29 -36.82
C ARG A 111 -8.15 6.82 -37.35
N ASP A 112 -9.01 7.27 -36.42
CA ASP A 112 -10.32 7.82 -36.74
C ASP A 112 -10.87 8.67 -35.61
N ILE A 113 -11.88 9.50 -35.94
CA ILE A 113 -12.56 10.42 -35.01
C ILE A 113 -14.06 10.31 -35.28
N TYR A 114 -14.85 10.05 -34.25
CA TYR A 114 -16.30 10.00 -34.37
C TYR A 114 -17.02 10.54 -33.13
N MET A 115 -18.25 11.02 -33.33
CA MET A 115 -19.10 11.46 -32.23
C MET A 115 -19.55 10.25 -31.40
N LYS A 116 -19.45 10.37 -30.09
CA LYS A 116 -20.03 9.38 -29.18
C LYS A 116 -21.53 9.65 -29.08
N THR A 117 -22.32 8.64 -29.40
CA THR A 117 -23.78 8.74 -29.31
C THR A 117 -24.27 8.01 -28.07
N SER A 118 -25.25 8.59 -27.35
CA SER A 118 -25.97 7.92 -26.27
C SER A 118 -27.45 7.89 -26.60
N SER A 119 -28.14 6.85 -26.18
CA SER A 119 -29.58 6.71 -26.35
C SER A 119 -30.40 7.71 -25.51
N ARG A 120 -29.79 8.24 -24.44
CA ARG A 120 -30.38 9.28 -23.59
C ARG A 120 -29.31 10.28 -23.17
N GLN A 121 -29.35 11.46 -23.75
CA GLN A 121 -28.70 12.61 -23.14
C GLN A 121 -29.54 13.08 -21.94
N THR A 122 -28.89 13.35 -20.83
CA THR A 122 -29.55 13.74 -19.57
C THR A 122 -30.03 15.21 -19.53
N GLY A 123 -30.31 15.81 -20.69
CA GLY A 123 -30.76 17.19 -20.80
C GLY A 123 -29.66 18.25 -20.90
N GLU A 124 -28.38 17.82 -20.94
CA GLU A 124 -27.24 18.72 -21.15
C GLU A 124 -26.81 18.75 -22.62
N ASP A 125 -27.73 19.20 -23.52
CA ASP A 125 -27.52 19.22 -24.96
C ASP A 125 -26.34 20.10 -25.42
N HIS A 126 -25.78 20.90 -24.53
CA HIS A 126 -24.61 21.73 -24.75
C HIS A 126 -23.26 21.01 -24.54
N ILE A 127 -23.29 19.73 -24.18
CA ILE A 127 -22.12 18.88 -23.98
C ILE A 127 -22.17 17.68 -24.94
N VAL A 128 -21.09 17.46 -25.68
CA VAL A 128 -20.91 16.27 -26.52
C VAL A 128 -19.54 15.65 -26.35
N ALA A 129 -19.43 14.36 -26.59
CA ALA A 129 -18.17 13.64 -26.53
C ALA A 129 -17.77 13.14 -27.93
N VAL A 130 -16.49 13.28 -28.24
CA VAL A 130 -15.85 12.79 -29.46
C VAL A 130 -14.84 11.74 -29.08
N LYS A 131 -14.92 10.56 -29.68
CA LYS A 131 -13.92 9.52 -29.50
C LYS A 131 -12.85 9.61 -30.56
N VAL A 132 -11.58 9.62 -30.12
CA VAL A 132 -10.42 9.59 -30.97
C VAL A 132 -9.75 8.22 -30.81
N LEU A 133 -9.76 7.42 -31.87
CA LEU A 133 -9.09 6.14 -31.91
C LEU A 133 -7.63 6.33 -32.31
N LEU A 134 -6.74 5.72 -31.53
CA LEU A 134 -5.32 5.80 -31.80
C LEU A 134 -4.81 4.51 -32.47
N ASN A 135 -3.83 4.63 -33.35
CA ASN A 135 -3.11 3.53 -33.99
C ASN A 135 -1.79 3.26 -33.23
N LEU A 136 -1.87 3.27 -31.92
CA LEU A 136 -0.76 3.09 -30.99
C LEU A 136 -1.16 2.06 -29.94
N ASP A 137 -0.19 1.37 -29.37
CA ASP A 137 -0.43 0.64 -28.11
C ASP A 137 -0.60 1.63 -26.93
N SER A 138 -1.16 1.15 -25.84
CA SER A 138 -1.45 1.99 -24.67
C SER A 138 -0.21 2.68 -24.10
N SER A 139 0.93 2.02 -24.14
CA SER A 139 2.19 2.56 -23.61
C SER A 139 2.77 3.65 -24.51
N GLU A 140 2.68 3.46 -25.83
CA GLU A 140 3.13 4.47 -26.81
C GLU A 140 2.18 5.68 -26.85
N ALA A 141 0.87 5.45 -26.77
CA ALA A 141 -0.12 6.52 -26.68
C ALA A 141 0.13 7.42 -25.46
N LEU A 142 0.52 6.83 -24.35
CA LEU A 142 0.82 7.60 -23.15
C LEU A 142 2.15 8.37 -23.27
N ARG A 143 3.19 7.77 -23.85
CA ARG A 143 4.47 8.47 -24.11
C ARG A 143 4.29 9.69 -25.02
N ARG A 144 3.36 9.61 -25.97
CA ARG A 144 3.07 10.70 -26.92
C ARG A 144 1.90 11.59 -26.52
N PHE A 145 1.35 11.39 -25.32
CA PHE A 145 0.12 12.07 -24.91
C PHE A 145 0.23 13.60 -24.99
N GLU A 146 1.34 14.18 -24.54
CA GLU A 146 1.54 15.64 -24.61
C GLU A 146 1.67 16.14 -26.06
N GLU A 147 2.24 15.34 -26.96
CA GLU A 147 2.27 15.63 -28.39
C GLU A 147 0.84 15.61 -28.97
N ILE A 148 0.05 14.59 -28.62
CA ILE A 148 -1.33 14.45 -29.06
C ILE A 148 -2.17 15.63 -28.55
N ARG A 149 -2.05 15.94 -27.26
CA ARG A 149 -2.76 17.04 -26.58
C ARG A 149 -2.42 18.40 -27.22
N GLY A 150 -1.16 18.64 -27.52
CA GLY A 150 -0.70 19.88 -28.15
C GLY A 150 -1.19 20.08 -29.58
N ASN A 151 -1.60 19.00 -30.26
CA ASN A 151 -2.13 19.05 -31.63
C ASN A 151 -3.67 19.13 -31.70
N VAL A 152 -4.38 19.10 -30.56
CA VAL A 152 -5.84 19.23 -30.53
C VAL A 152 -6.24 20.67 -30.91
N PRO A 153 -6.97 20.87 -32.01
CA PRO A 153 -7.39 22.19 -32.42
C PRO A 153 -8.48 22.74 -31.48
N GLY A 154 -8.47 24.05 -31.28
CA GLY A 154 -9.57 24.70 -30.57
C GLY A 154 -10.84 24.70 -31.41
N ILE A 155 -11.99 24.46 -30.77
CA ILE A 155 -13.30 24.49 -31.41
C ILE A 155 -13.93 25.86 -31.20
N ALA A 156 -14.41 26.49 -32.31
CA ALA A 156 -15.00 27.81 -32.24
C ALA A 156 -16.28 27.85 -31.39
N GLY A 157 -16.30 28.71 -30.35
CA GLY A 157 -17.44 28.85 -29.45
C GLY A 157 -17.62 27.76 -28.40
N ALA A 158 -16.63 26.85 -28.25
CA ALA A 158 -16.67 25.77 -27.28
C ALA A 158 -15.33 25.62 -26.52
N ASP A 159 -15.40 24.99 -25.36
CA ASP A 159 -14.23 24.51 -24.60
C ASP A 159 -14.10 23.00 -24.81
N THR A 160 -12.87 22.53 -24.93
CA THR A 160 -12.57 21.12 -25.18
C THR A 160 -11.73 20.58 -24.03
N TYR A 161 -12.13 19.44 -23.50
CA TYR A 161 -11.43 18.74 -22.41
C TYR A 161 -11.10 17.32 -22.86
N ILE A 162 -9.85 16.93 -22.70
CA ILE A 162 -9.38 15.59 -23.09
C ILE A 162 -9.51 14.66 -21.89
N THR A 163 -10.17 13.54 -22.08
CA THR A 163 -10.38 12.50 -21.06
C THR A 163 -10.23 11.08 -21.65
N GLY A 164 -10.71 10.06 -20.96
CA GLY A 164 -10.54 8.66 -21.34
C GLY A 164 -9.26 8.06 -20.70
N ASN A 165 -9.10 6.74 -20.83
CA ASN A 165 -8.07 6.01 -20.10
C ASN A 165 -6.66 6.57 -20.30
N THR A 166 -6.26 6.87 -21.54
CA THR A 166 -4.91 7.39 -21.83
C THR A 166 -4.67 8.74 -21.16
N ALA A 167 -5.65 9.67 -21.22
CA ALA A 167 -5.54 10.99 -20.62
C ALA A 167 -5.49 10.91 -19.07
N VAL A 168 -6.36 10.07 -18.49
CA VAL A 168 -6.39 9.86 -17.04
C VAL A 168 -5.05 9.30 -16.53
N PHE A 169 -4.47 8.33 -17.22
CA PHE A 169 -3.16 7.80 -16.85
C PHE A 169 -2.02 8.80 -17.05
N ALA A 170 -2.09 9.68 -18.06
CA ALA A 170 -1.13 10.75 -18.25
C ALA A 170 -1.15 11.75 -17.08
N ASP A 171 -2.35 12.23 -16.73
CA ASP A 171 -2.53 13.12 -15.59
C ASP A 171 -2.16 12.46 -14.26
N MET A 172 -2.43 11.14 -14.10
CA MET A 172 -1.97 10.38 -12.93
C MET A 172 -0.45 10.34 -12.82
N ASN A 173 0.25 10.17 -13.94
CA ASN A 173 1.72 10.18 -13.93
C ASN A 173 2.29 11.56 -13.56
N GLU A 174 1.65 12.64 -14.02
CA GLU A 174 2.01 13.99 -13.62
C GLU A 174 1.74 14.21 -12.13
N ALA A 175 0.56 13.77 -11.64
CA ALA A 175 0.21 13.81 -10.23
C ALA A 175 1.24 13.06 -9.37
N VAL A 176 1.61 11.82 -9.75
CA VAL A 176 2.61 11.02 -9.04
C VAL A 176 3.94 11.76 -8.89
N LYS A 177 4.43 12.40 -9.97
CA LYS A 177 5.68 13.17 -9.93
C LYS A 177 5.57 14.38 -8.99
N SER A 178 4.48 15.14 -9.08
CA SER A 178 4.25 16.30 -8.22
C SER A 178 4.06 15.92 -6.75
N ASP A 179 3.43 14.78 -6.50
CA ASP A 179 3.14 14.26 -5.16
C ASP A 179 4.40 13.85 -4.41
N ILE A 180 5.37 13.20 -5.08
CA ILE A 180 6.67 12.87 -4.48
C ILE A 180 7.34 14.16 -3.97
N ILE A 181 7.43 15.18 -4.84
CA ILE A 181 8.07 16.44 -4.50
C ILE A 181 7.37 17.13 -3.32
N ARG A 182 6.05 17.16 -3.30
CA ARG A 182 5.27 17.75 -2.19
C ARG A 182 5.45 16.99 -0.89
N ALA A 183 5.38 15.66 -0.94
CA ALA A 183 5.58 14.83 0.25
C ALA A 183 6.98 15.01 0.83
N GLU A 184 8.01 15.14 -0.02
CA GLU A 184 9.38 15.38 0.41
C GLU A 184 9.57 16.79 1.00
N ILE A 185 9.00 17.83 0.38
CA ILE A 185 9.07 19.21 0.87
C ILE A 185 8.43 19.36 2.27
N ILE A 186 7.38 18.60 2.55
CA ILE A 186 6.70 18.63 3.85
C ILE A 186 7.35 17.64 4.81
N GLY A 187 7.55 16.40 4.38
CA GLY A 187 7.97 15.28 5.23
C GLY A 187 9.40 15.40 5.73
N ILE A 188 10.35 15.78 4.86
CA ILE A 188 11.77 15.86 5.24
C ILE A 188 12.04 16.97 6.28
N PRO A 189 11.56 18.22 6.11
CA PRO A 189 11.74 19.24 7.15
C PRO A 189 11.03 18.90 8.45
N ALA A 190 9.82 18.33 8.39
CA ALA A 190 9.08 17.95 9.57
C ALA A 190 9.77 16.79 10.32
N ALA A 191 10.27 15.78 9.61
CA ALA A 191 11.08 14.71 10.19
C ALA A 191 12.39 15.26 10.81
N LEU A 192 13.05 16.19 10.12
CA LEU A 192 14.25 16.84 10.65
C LEU A 192 13.97 17.59 11.96
N LEU A 193 12.87 18.33 12.06
CA LEU A 193 12.48 19.04 13.27
C LEU A 193 12.26 18.07 14.45
N ILE A 194 11.60 16.91 14.20
CA ILE A 194 11.40 15.90 15.23
C ILE A 194 12.73 15.25 15.61
N LEU A 195 13.58 14.91 14.64
CA LEU A 195 14.92 14.34 14.89
C LEU A 195 15.78 15.31 15.70
N LEU A 196 15.72 16.62 15.40
CA LEU A 196 16.40 17.67 16.17
C LEU A 196 15.85 17.73 17.60
N ALA A 197 14.53 17.62 17.75
CA ALA A 197 13.89 17.56 19.05
C ALA A 197 14.30 16.32 19.86
N VAL A 198 14.45 15.16 19.20
CA VAL A 198 14.85 13.90 19.84
C VAL A 198 16.33 13.88 20.21
N PHE A 199 17.20 14.21 19.26
CA PHE A 199 18.65 14.10 19.43
C PHE A 199 19.29 15.32 20.07
N GLY A 200 18.71 16.51 19.90
CA GLY A 200 19.21 17.77 20.45
C GLY A 200 20.50 18.28 19.79
N THR A 201 20.95 17.68 18.70
CA THR A 201 22.16 18.08 17.94
C THR A 201 21.92 17.92 16.44
N TRP A 202 22.39 18.85 15.63
CA TRP A 202 22.26 18.82 14.18
C TRP A 202 22.95 17.62 13.55
N THR A 203 24.17 17.31 14.00
CA THR A 203 24.95 16.17 13.49
C THR A 203 24.22 14.84 13.66
N ALA A 204 23.60 14.59 14.80
CA ALA A 204 22.85 13.36 15.04
C ALA A 204 21.50 13.34 14.32
N ALA A 205 20.85 14.48 14.10
CA ALA A 205 19.56 14.57 13.45
C ALA A 205 19.64 14.39 11.91
N VAL A 206 20.71 14.86 11.29
CA VAL A 206 20.89 14.76 9.83
C VAL A 206 21.28 13.34 9.37
N LEU A 207 21.96 12.55 10.21
CA LEU A 207 22.42 11.21 9.84
C LEU A 207 21.31 10.25 9.42
N PRO A 208 20.17 10.13 10.15
CA PRO A 208 19.05 9.31 9.72
C PRO A 208 18.47 9.73 8.38
N LEU A 209 18.37 11.04 8.11
CA LEU A 209 17.88 11.56 6.83
C LEU A 209 18.82 11.20 5.68
N ILE A 210 20.14 11.35 5.87
CA ILE A 210 21.13 10.94 4.86
C ILE A 210 21.00 9.44 4.57
N ALA A 211 20.91 8.61 5.61
CA ALA A 211 20.78 7.17 5.45
C ALA A 211 19.47 6.80 4.70
N GLY A 212 18.36 7.44 5.04
CA GLY A 212 17.08 7.24 4.36
C GLY A 212 17.10 7.66 2.89
N LEU A 213 17.63 8.87 2.59
CA LEU A 213 17.72 9.36 1.22
C LEU A 213 18.66 8.51 0.35
N VAL A 214 19.81 8.11 0.87
CA VAL A 214 20.74 7.20 0.15
C VAL A 214 20.07 5.85 -0.09
N SER A 215 19.32 5.33 0.88
CA SER A 215 18.58 4.07 0.74
C SER A 215 17.52 4.17 -0.36
N VAL A 216 16.70 5.22 -0.38
CA VAL A 216 15.66 5.44 -1.40
C VAL A 216 16.29 5.57 -2.79
N ALA A 217 17.28 6.44 -2.96
CA ALA A 217 17.92 6.66 -4.25
C ALA A 217 18.61 5.38 -4.78
N THR A 218 19.28 4.63 -3.91
CA THR A 218 19.91 3.35 -4.26
C THR A 218 18.86 2.32 -4.66
N THR A 219 17.74 2.26 -3.94
CA THR A 219 16.61 1.36 -4.24
C THR A 219 15.99 1.71 -5.60
N MET A 220 15.70 2.98 -5.86
CA MET A 220 15.15 3.44 -7.14
C MET A 220 16.08 3.08 -8.30
N GLY A 221 17.40 3.28 -8.13
CA GLY A 221 18.37 2.90 -9.15
C GLY A 221 18.46 1.39 -9.38
N ALA A 222 18.35 0.57 -8.33
CA ALA A 222 18.30 -0.88 -8.45
C ALA A 222 17.01 -1.34 -9.15
N LEU A 223 15.87 -0.72 -8.82
CA LEU A 223 14.57 -1.01 -9.43
C LEU A 223 14.52 -0.66 -10.92
N TYR A 224 15.31 0.31 -11.38
CA TYR A 224 15.44 0.59 -12.81
C TYR A 224 15.88 -0.65 -13.61
N PHE A 225 16.88 -1.37 -13.12
CA PHE A 225 17.36 -2.59 -13.78
C PHE A 225 16.37 -3.74 -13.66
N LEU A 226 15.66 -3.84 -12.52
CA LEU A 226 14.60 -4.83 -12.37
C LEU A 226 13.41 -4.54 -13.30
N ALA A 227 13.06 -3.26 -13.49
CA ALA A 227 11.99 -2.84 -14.39
C ALA A 227 12.35 -3.10 -15.87
N LEU A 228 13.62 -3.01 -16.24
CA LEU A 228 14.07 -3.40 -17.59
C LEU A 228 13.96 -4.91 -17.84
N ALA A 229 14.10 -5.73 -16.78
CA ALA A 229 13.99 -7.18 -16.88
C ALA A 229 12.52 -7.66 -16.81
N ASP A 230 11.67 -6.94 -16.08
CA ASP A 230 10.24 -7.22 -15.92
C ASP A 230 9.44 -5.95 -16.26
N GLY A 231 9.00 -5.84 -17.51
CA GLY A 231 8.25 -4.68 -18.03
C GLY A 231 6.90 -4.43 -17.37
N SER A 232 6.44 -5.28 -16.43
CA SER A 232 5.11 -5.19 -15.80
C SER A 232 5.09 -4.39 -14.49
N ILE A 233 6.14 -3.62 -14.18
CA ILE A 233 6.24 -2.85 -12.94
C ILE A 233 5.41 -1.57 -13.01
N SER A 234 4.52 -1.38 -12.02
CA SER A 234 3.57 -0.26 -11.95
C SER A 234 4.24 1.09 -11.64
N ASN A 235 3.68 2.16 -12.20
CA ASN A 235 4.09 3.55 -11.96
C ASN A 235 3.81 4.06 -10.53
N PHE A 236 3.01 3.36 -9.74
CA PHE A 236 2.82 3.67 -8.30
C PHE A 236 4.03 3.29 -7.44
N LEU A 237 4.94 2.47 -7.96
CA LEU A 237 6.10 1.97 -7.24
C LEU A 237 7.02 3.08 -6.67
N PRO A 238 7.39 4.14 -7.43
CA PRO A 238 8.25 5.20 -6.91
C PRO A 238 7.69 5.88 -5.67
N ASN A 239 6.38 6.19 -5.62
CA ASN A 239 5.74 6.80 -4.45
C ASN A 239 5.83 5.88 -3.24
N ALA A 240 5.52 4.60 -3.42
CA ALA A 240 5.60 3.61 -2.35
C ALA A 240 7.02 3.45 -1.81
N VAL A 241 8.01 3.35 -2.70
CA VAL A 241 9.43 3.22 -2.32
C VAL A 241 9.93 4.46 -1.60
N THR A 242 9.57 5.66 -2.06
CA THR A 242 9.95 6.91 -1.39
C THR A 242 9.32 6.98 -0.01
N MET A 243 8.02 6.78 0.10
CA MET A 243 7.29 6.82 1.36
C MET A 243 7.83 5.82 2.37
N LEU A 244 7.90 4.55 1.98
CA LEU A 244 8.32 3.46 2.88
C LEU A 244 9.82 3.47 3.13
N GLY A 245 10.63 3.81 2.12
CA GLY A 245 12.08 3.85 2.22
C GLY A 245 12.58 4.95 3.14
N LEU A 246 11.98 6.14 3.07
CA LEU A 246 12.28 7.23 4.02
C LEU A 246 11.82 6.83 5.42
N ALA A 247 10.59 6.32 5.56
CA ALA A 247 10.00 5.94 6.83
C ALA A 247 10.85 4.88 7.55
N VAL A 248 11.10 3.74 6.89
CA VAL A 248 11.88 2.62 7.44
C VAL A 248 13.36 2.96 7.59
N GLY A 249 13.94 3.67 6.61
CA GLY A 249 15.34 4.06 6.64
C GLY A 249 15.68 5.03 7.78
N ILE A 250 14.82 6.01 8.05
CA ILE A 250 14.98 6.96 9.16
C ILE A 250 14.78 6.24 10.49
N ASP A 251 13.80 5.33 10.59
CA ASP A 251 13.50 4.60 11.81
C ASP A 251 14.64 3.68 12.23
N TYR A 252 15.18 2.87 11.31
CA TYR A 252 16.36 2.04 11.59
C TYR A 252 17.58 2.87 11.98
N ALA A 253 17.76 4.01 11.31
CA ALA A 253 18.84 4.91 11.65
C ALA A 253 18.67 5.56 13.03
N LEU A 254 17.44 5.90 13.42
CA LEU A 254 17.11 6.43 14.75
C LEU A 254 17.55 5.45 15.85
N LEU A 255 17.23 4.17 15.71
CA LEU A 255 17.62 3.11 16.64
C LEU A 255 19.14 3.01 16.81
N ILE A 256 19.84 2.99 15.69
CA ILE A 256 21.32 2.82 15.68
C ILE A 256 22.00 4.07 16.24
N VAL A 257 21.59 5.28 15.84
CA VAL A 257 22.16 6.54 16.33
C VAL A 257 21.89 6.71 17.83
N SER A 258 20.68 6.39 18.29
CA SER A 258 20.30 6.47 19.71
C SER A 258 21.18 5.55 20.56
N ARG A 259 21.34 4.29 20.12
CA ARG A 259 22.17 3.31 20.83
C ARG A 259 23.65 3.67 20.84
N PHE A 260 24.18 4.15 19.71
CA PHE A 260 25.56 4.60 19.63
C PHE A 260 25.83 5.77 20.58
N LYS A 261 24.93 6.77 20.66
CA LYS A 261 25.05 7.90 21.60
C LYS A 261 25.02 7.46 23.05
N GLU A 262 24.24 6.44 23.37
CA GLU A 262 24.17 5.87 24.71
C GLU A 262 25.49 5.20 25.10
N GLU A 263 26.04 4.33 24.23
CA GLU A 263 27.27 3.59 24.47
C GLU A 263 28.52 4.51 24.46
N LEU A 264 28.52 5.56 23.64
CA LEU A 264 29.63 6.52 23.54
C LEU A 264 29.83 7.33 24.84
N ARG A 265 28.83 7.37 25.75
CA ARG A 265 28.96 8.04 27.04
C ARG A 265 29.93 7.31 27.99
N CYS A 266 30.08 6.00 27.84
CA CYS A 266 30.80 5.14 28.75
C CYS A 266 32.00 4.44 28.09
N ARG A 267 32.17 4.53 26.77
CA ARG A 267 33.15 3.75 25.99
C ARG A 267 33.74 4.59 24.86
N ASP A 268 34.90 4.14 24.36
CA ASP A 268 35.50 4.65 23.13
C ASP A 268 34.64 4.35 21.89
N ALA A 269 34.83 5.08 20.82
CA ALA A 269 34.01 5.02 19.60
C ALA A 269 34.03 3.61 18.93
N GLU A 270 35.15 2.87 18.98
CA GLU A 270 35.26 1.52 18.40
C GLU A 270 34.38 0.53 19.15
N ASN A 271 34.51 0.48 20.49
CA ASN A 271 33.73 -0.43 21.33
C ASN A 271 32.24 -0.01 21.38
N ALA A 272 31.94 1.29 21.42
CA ALA A 272 30.56 1.80 21.34
C ALA A 272 29.89 1.35 20.03
N LEU A 273 30.60 1.44 18.89
CA LEU A 273 30.10 0.98 17.61
C LEU A 273 29.90 -0.53 17.55
N ALA A 274 30.87 -1.30 18.06
CA ALA A 274 30.80 -2.75 18.09
C ALA A 274 29.60 -3.27 18.88
N ILE A 275 29.27 -2.64 20.01
CA ILE A 275 28.11 -2.98 20.83
C ILE A 275 26.82 -2.51 20.14
N THR A 276 26.83 -1.35 19.52
CA THR A 276 25.68 -0.84 18.75
C THR A 276 25.30 -1.80 17.63
N CYS A 277 26.28 -2.31 16.85
CA CYS A 277 26.03 -3.31 15.82
C CYS A 277 25.54 -4.63 16.41
N ALA A 278 26.08 -5.06 17.56
CA ALA A 278 25.67 -6.30 18.21
C ALA A 278 24.27 -6.23 18.84
N THR A 279 23.76 -5.04 19.15
CA THR A 279 22.45 -4.82 19.81
C THR A 279 21.43 -4.21 18.86
N ALA A 280 21.56 -2.91 18.55
CA ALA A 280 20.64 -2.21 17.65
C ALA A 280 20.70 -2.73 16.21
N GLY A 281 21.92 -3.02 15.71
CA GLY A 281 22.06 -3.62 14.37
C GLY A 281 21.38 -4.98 14.24
N LYS A 282 21.47 -5.83 15.28
CA LYS A 282 20.74 -7.10 15.34
C LYS A 282 19.21 -6.88 15.34
N ALA A 283 18.74 -5.89 16.10
CA ALA A 283 17.32 -5.55 16.15
C ALA A 283 16.82 -5.11 14.76
N VAL A 284 17.56 -4.24 14.06
CA VAL A 284 17.24 -3.77 12.70
C VAL A 284 17.20 -4.93 11.69
N MET A 285 18.12 -5.90 11.77
CA MET A 285 18.08 -7.08 10.89
C MET A 285 16.84 -7.95 11.13
N PHE A 286 16.47 -8.12 12.39
CA PHE A 286 15.30 -8.92 12.76
C PHE A 286 14.01 -8.24 12.33
N SER A 287 13.91 -6.95 12.57
CA SER A 287 12.85 -6.05 12.18
C SER A 287 12.65 -6.03 10.65
N GLY A 288 13.74 -5.77 9.93
CA GLY A 288 13.69 -5.82 8.46
C GLY A 288 13.20 -7.16 7.92
N GLY A 289 13.60 -8.27 8.57
CA GLY A 289 13.10 -9.60 8.22
C GLY A 289 11.56 -9.72 8.35
N ALA A 290 10.99 -9.12 9.38
CA ALA A 290 9.54 -9.10 9.58
C ALA A 290 8.80 -8.27 8.51
N VAL A 291 9.34 -7.09 8.19
CA VAL A 291 8.78 -6.22 7.13
C VAL A 291 8.88 -6.89 5.76
N LEU A 292 9.98 -7.59 5.48
CA LEU A 292 10.15 -8.38 4.23
C LEU A 292 9.05 -9.41 4.04
N ILE A 293 8.60 -10.06 5.12
CA ILE A 293 7.53 -11.06 5.07
C ILE A 293 6.20 -10.41 4.67
N GLY A 294 5.89 -9.24 5.22
CA GLY A 294 4.71 -8.48 4.83
C GLY A 294 4.69 -8.16 3.34
N PHE A 295 5.82 -7.69 2.79
CA PHE A 295 5.91 -7.41 1.35
C PHE A 295 5.92 -8.69 0.50
N ALA A 296 6.58 -9.76 0.94
CA ALA A 296 6.58 -11.04 0.25
C ALA A 296 5.17 -11.64 0.14
N ALA A 297 4.33 -11.45 1.16
CA ALA A 297 2.95 -11.92 1.14
C ALA A 297 2.12 -11.29 0.01
N MET A 298 2.41 -10.05 -0.40
CA MET A 298 1.72 -9.39 -1.51
C MET A 298 1.91 -10.13 -2.84
N SER A 299 3.01 -10.87 -3.01
CA SER A 299 3.28 -11.64 -4.23
C SER A 299 2.36 -12.83 -4.44
N PHE A 300 1.58 -13.21 -3.43
CA PHE A 300 0.55 -14.25 -3.60
C PHE A 300 -0.65 -13.78 -4.43
N ILE A 301 -0.86 -12.47 -4.52
CA ILE A 301 -1.93 -11.91 -5.37
C ILE A 301 -1.34 -11.67 -6.75
N ASP A 302 -1.84 -12.43 -7.74
CA ASP A 302 -1.36 -12.37 -9.12
C ASP A 302 -1.94 -11.15 -9.86
N LEU A 303 -1.55 -9.97 -9.39
CA LEU A 303 -1.81 -8.68 -10.03
C LEU A 303 -0.50 -7.88 -10.10
N PRO A 304 -0.17 -7.25 -11.23
CA PRO A 304 1.10 -6.54 -11.42
C PRO A 304 1.38 -5.48 -10.36
N ILE A 305 0.34 -4.81 -9.84
CA ILE A 305 0.49 -3.79 -8.80
C ILE A 305 0.99 -4.39 -7.48
N PHE A 306 0.43 -5.52 -7.03
CA PHE A 306 0.86 -6.18 -5.80
C PHE A 306 2.27 -6.75 -5.94
N ARG A 307 2.59 -7.31 -7.12
CA ARG A 307 3.94 -7.76 -7.45
C ARG A 307 4.93 -6.60 -7.42
N SER A 308 4.55 -5.44 -7.95
CA SER A 308 5.38 -4.22 -7.93
C SER A 308 5.65 -3.75 -6.51
N PHE A 309 4.60 -3.68 -5.65
CA PHE A 309 4.76 -3.32 -4.25
C PHE A 309 5.59 -4.35 -3.47
N SER A 310 5.45 -5.65 -3.79
CA SER A 310 6.29 -6.70 -3.21
C SER A 310 7.75 -6.51 -3.57
N ILE A 311 8.08 -6.40 -4.85
CA ILE A 311 9.47 -6.22 -5.33
C ILE A 311 10.06 -4.92 -4.77
N GLY A 312 9.33 -3.81 -4.86
CA GLY A 312 9.80 -2.52 -4.36
C GLY A 312 9.98 -2.50 -2.85
N GLY A 313 9.01 -3.04 -2.11
CA GLY A 313 9.06 -3.16 -0.67
C GLY A 313 10.21 -4.04 -0.18
N ILE A 314 10.39 -5.21 -0.78
CA ILE A 314 11.53 -6.09 -0.47
C ILE A 314 12.85 -5.37 -0.76
N THR A 315 12.99 -4.76 -1.93
CA THR A 315 14.23 -4.08 -2.33
C THR A 315 14.55 -2.93 -1.38
N VAL A 316 13.58 -2.08 -1.06
CA VAL A 316 13.80 -0.92 -0.17
C VAL A 316 14.16 -1.34 1.25
N VAL A 317 13.53 -2.39 1.78
CA VAL A 317 13.83 -2.88 3.11
C VAL A 317 15.24 -3.51 3.16
N VAL A 318 15.60 -4.32 2.17
CA VAL A 318 16.95 -4.90 2.07
C VAL A 318 18.01 -3.80 2.02
N VAL A 319 17.83 -2.80 1.15
CA VAL A 319 18.77 -1.68 1.02
C VAL A 319 18.83 -0.85 2.32
N SER A 320 17.68 -0.61 2.97
CA SER A 320 17.62 0.14 4.25
C SER A 320 18.31 -0.60 5.39
N VAL A 321 18.12 -1.93 5.49
CA VAL A 321 18.83 -2.77 6.48
C VAL A 321 20.33 -2.80 6.21
N LEU A 322 20.74 -2.90 4.95
CA LEU A 322 22.16 -2.84 4.57
C LEU A 322 22.77 -1.48 4.89
N ALA A 323 22.10 -0.37 4.52
CA ALA A 323 22.56 0.98 4.83
C ALA A 323 22.62 1.22 6.35
N GLY A 324 21.61 0.78 7.10
CA GLY A 324 21.57 0.85 8.55
C GLY A 324 22.70 0.06 9.24
N ASN A 325 23.05 -1.10 8.71
CA ASN A 325 24.08 -1.96 9.31
C ASN A 325 25.50 -1.77 8.73
N THR A 326 25.68 -0.94 7.71
CA THR A 326 27.01 -0.69 7.09
C THR A 326 27.31 0.79 6.94
N LEU A 327 26.55 1.55 6.14
CA LEU A 327 26.79 2.98 5.90
C LEU A 327 26.70 3.80 7.18
N LEU A 328 25.60 3.65 7.91
CA LEU A 328 25.35 4.46 9.10
C LEU A 328 26.38 4.18 10.21
N PRO A 329 26.72 2.95 10.59
CA PRO A 329 27.82 2.65 11.51
C PRO A 329 29.17 3.21 11.04
N ALA A 330 29.47 3.15 9.74
CA ALA A 330 30.68 3.74 9.20
C ALA A 330 30.73 5.26 9.35
N LEU A 331 29.60 5.97 9.08
CA LEU A 331 29.48 7.40 9.32
C LEU A 331 29.62 7.75 10.80
N LEU A 332 28.98 7.00 11.70
CA LEU A 332 29.09 7.16 13.14
C LEU A 332 30.54 6.96 13.63
N GLY A 333 31.22 5.94 13.10
CA GLY A 333 32.63 5.68 13.40
C GLY A 333 33.59 6.75 12.87
N MET A 334 33.21 7.49 11.83
CA MET A 334 33.98 8.66 11.35
C MET A 334 33.76 9.91 12.22
N LEU A 335 32.55 10.09 12.70
CA LEU A 335 32.17 11.26 13.53
C LEU A 335 32.66 11.11 14.98
N GLY A 336 32.58 9.89 15.56
CA GLY A 336 32.92 9.67 16.96
C GLY A 336 32.25 10.70 17.88
N ASP A 337 33.03 11.37 18.73
CA ASP A 337 32.51 12.40 19.67
C ASP A 337 31.90 13.63 18.99
N ARG A 338 32.19 13.88 17.70
CA ARG A 338 31.60 14.98 16.91
C ARG A 338 30.10 14.79 16.70
N ILE A 339 29.52 13.66 17.01
CA ILE A 339 28.06 13.44 16.99
C ILE A 339 27.32 14.41 17.94
N HIS A 340 28.03 14.92 18.96
CA HIS A 340 27.52 15.94 19.88
C HIS A 340 27.75 17.39 19.41
N ALA A 341 28.34 17.60 18.21
CA ALA A 341 28.60 18.93 17.67
C ALA A 341 27.29 19.62 17.25
N LEU A 342 27.36 20.97 17.19
CA LEU A 342 26.24 21.84 16.83
C LEU A 342 24.97 21.57 17.66
N PRO A 343 25.04 21.78 19.01
CA PRO A 343 23.88 21.57 19.88
C PRO A 343 22.79 22.61 19.61
N LEU A 344 21.55 22.19 19.59
CA LEU A 344 20.38 23.05 19.40
C LEU A 344 20.13 23.97 20.60
N LEU A 345 20.42 23.48 21.82
CA LEU A 345 20.19 24.19 23.08
C LEU A 345 21.51 24.46 23.83
N PRO A 346 21.67 25.65 24.44
CA PRO A 346 22.79 25.93 25.35
C PRO A 346 22.89 24.88 26.46
N LYS A 347 24.12 24.66 26.96
CA LYS A 347 24.39 23.65 28.02
C LYS A 347 23.46 23.75 29.23
N ARG A 348 23.02 24.96 29.57
CA ARG A 348 22.13 25.25 30.71
C ARG A 348 20.76 24.58 30.61
N TYR A 349 20.21 24.42 29.40
CA TYR A 349 18.92 23.77 29.18
C TYR A 349 19.02 22.26 28.98
N ARG A 350 20.23 21.71 28.71
CA ARG A 350 20.45 20.26 28.60
C ARG A 350 20.33 19.53 29.93
N LEU A 351 20.86 20.10 31.01
CA LEU A 351 20.78 19.55 32.37
C LEU A 351 19.33 19.38 32.80
N HIS A 352 18.52 20.42 32.55
CA HIS A 352 17.07 20.38 32.88
C HIS A 352 16.28 19.32 32.08
N ARG A 353 16.70 19.02 30.87
CA ARG A 353 16.05 18.01 30.00
C ARG A 353 16.44 16.56 30.36
N GLU A 354 17.63 16.36 30.91
CA GLU A 354 18.02 15.05 31.48
C GLU A 354 17.26 14.71 32.76
N ASP A 355 16.94 15.72 33.57
CA ASP A 355 16.11 15.58 34.77
C ASP A 355 14.63 15.31 34.43
N VAL A 356 14.09 15.94 33.37
CA VAL A 356 12.73 15.68 32.88
C VAL A 356 12.62 14.28 32.26
N ARG A 357 13.67 13.75 31.59
CA ARG A 357 13.71 12.35 31.16
C ARG A 357 13.72 11.34 32.31
N ARG A 358 14.20 11.74 33.51
CA ARG A 358 14.12 10.95 34.74
C ARG A 358 12.78 11.10 35.48
N SER A 359 11.83 11.87 34.96
CA SER A 359 10.60 12.24 35.66
C SER A 359 9.62 11.07 35.92
N GLY A 360 9.94 9.86 35.52
CA GLY A 360 9.06 8.70 35.75
C GLY A 360 7.70 8.76 35.02
N PHE A 361 7.56 9.65 34.02
CA PHE A 361 6.30 9.86 33.29
C PHE A 361 5.73 8.53 32.75
N TRP A 362 6.53 7.76 32.03
CA TRP A 362 6.12 6.48 31.49
C TRP A 362 5.84 5.44 32.57
N ARG A 363 6.60 5.48 33.68
CA ARG A 363 6.37 4.63 34.85
C ARG A 363 5.05 4.98 35.54
N ASN A 364 4.74 6.25 35.67
CA ASN A 364 3.50 6.70 36.28
C ASN A 364 2.27 6.31 35.44
N ILE A 365 2.35 6.47 34.11
CA ILE A 365 1.29 6.01 33.20
C ILE A 365 1.13 4.48 33.34
N SER A 366 2.20 3.71 33.26
CA SER A 366 2.14 2.26 33.39
C SER A 366 1.53 1.82 34.72
N ARG A 367 1.91 2.46 35.82
CA ARG A 367 1.32 2.18 37.14
C ARG A 367 -0.16 2.52 37.19
N PHE A 368 -0.56 3.68 36.66
CA PHE A 368 -1.97 4.07 36.59
C PHE A 368 -2.79 3.06 35.77
N VAL A 369 -2.28 2.65 34.63
CA VAL A 369 -2.94 1.65 33.75
C VAL A 369 -3.07 0.31 34.47
N MET A 370 -1.99 -0.14 35.12
CA MET A 370 -1.98 -1.41 35.84
C MET A 370 -2.80 -1.37 37.14
N ALA A 371 -3.13 -0.18 37.68
CA ALA A 371 -4.07 -0.05 38.79
C ALA A 371 -5.54 -0.25 38.39
N HIS A 372 -5.89 0.07 37.12
CA HIS A 372 -7.25 -0.03 36.58
C HIS A 372 -7.30 -0.83 35.25
N PRO A 373 -6.73 -2.04 35.19
CA PRO A 373 -6.47 -2.72 33.92
C PRO A 373 -7.73 -3.11 33.15
N VAL A 374 -8.79 -3.52 33.87
CA VAL A 374 -10.06 -3.94 33.24
C VAL A 374 -10.79 -2.75 32.61
N ILE A 375 -10.91 -1.64 33.34
CA ILE A 375 -11.63 -0.46 32.86
C ILE A 375 -10.91 0.12 31.63
N ILE A 376 -9.58 0.24 31.69
CA ILE A 376 -8.78 0.78 30.59
C ILE A 376 -8.84 -0.15 29.39
N SER A 377 -8.73 -1.47 29.58
CA SER A 377 -8.86 -2.43 28.48
C SER A 377 -10.21 -2.34 27.79
N ILE A 378 -11.31 -2.32 28.56
CA ILE A 378 -12.65 -2.20 27.98
C ILE A 378 -12.83 -0.87 27.24
N ALA A 379 -12.42 0.24 27.85
CA ALA A 379 -12.55 1.56 27.24
C ALA A 379 -11.74 1.67 25.92
N VAL A 380 -10.49 1.20 25.91
CA VAL A 380 -9.63 1.23 24.73
C VAL A 380 -10.16 0.29 23.64
N ILE A 381 -10.56 -0.94 24.00
CA ILE A 381 -11.13 -1.87 23.02
C ILE A 381 -12.43 -1.32 22.44
N ALA A 382 -13.32 -0.75 23.27
CA ALA A 382 -14.55 -0.13 22.81
C ALA A 382 -14.28 1.03 21.83
N LEU A 383 -13.30 1.89 22.13
CA LEU A 383 -12.88 2.98 21.26
C LEU A 383 -12.36 2.45 19.90
N LEU A 384 -11.49 1.44 19.92
CA LEU A 384 -10.94 0.85 18.72
C LEU A 384 -12.03 0.14 17.88
N LEU A 385 -12.94 -0.60 18.53
CA LEU A 385 -14.07 -1.24 17.85
C LEU A 385 -15.05 -0.22 17.26
N ALA A 386 -15.28 0.91 17.93
CA ALA A 386 -16.05 2.01 17.35
C ALA A 386 -15.37 2.59 16.10
N ALA A 387 -14.03 2.73 16.13
CA ALA A 387 -13.28 3.16 14.95
C ALA A 387 -13.29 2.10 13.81
N ILE A 388 -13.35 0.80 14.13
CA ILE A 388 -13.44 -0.29 13.15
C ILE A 388 -14.83 -0.41 12.52
N TYR A 389 -15.87 0.06 13.22
CA TYR A 389 -17.27 -0.15 12.82
C TYR A 389 -17.59 0.18 11.34
N PRO A 390 -17.07 1.28 10.74
CA PRO A 390 -17.33 1.60 9.33
C PRO A 390 -16.81 0.56 8.34
N VAL A 391 -15.79 -0.20 8.70
CA VAL A 391 -15.18 -1.22 7.81
C VAL A 391 -16.20 -2.28 7.38
N ARG A 392 -17.22 -2.56 8.20
CA ARG A 392 -18.30 -3.51 7.85
C ARG A 392 -19.15 -3.08 6.64
N HIS A 393 -19.17 -1.78 6.33
CA HIS A 393 -19.89 -1.20 5.20
C HIS A 393 -18.92 -0.70 4.11
N MET A 394 -17.70 -1.17 4.12
CA MET A 394 -16.69 -0.76 3.17
C MET A 394 -17.04 -1.23 1.76
N HIS A 395 -17.22 -0.27 0.86
CA HIS A 395 -17.41 -0.52 -0.56
C HIS A 395 -16.07 -0.42 -1.27
N ILE A 396 -15.60 -1.54 -1.76
CA ILE A 396 -14.31 -1.62 -2.46
C ILE A 396 -14.53 -1.44 -3.95
N ALA A 397 -13.74 -0.55 -4.57
CA ALA A 397 -13.77 -0.30 -6.00
C ALA A 397 -12.36 -0.18 -6.58
N ILE A 398 -12.29 -0.36 -7.91
CA ILE A 398 -11.08 -0.12 -8.66
C ILE A 398 -11.18 1.30 -9.21
N PRO A 399 -10.14 2.12 -9.03
CA PRO A 399 -10.19 3.52 -9.42
C PRO A 399 -10.22 3.70 -10.93
N ALA A 400 -10.88 4.78 -11.30
CA ALA A 400 -10.80 5.37 -12.62
C ALA A 400 -10.29 6.82 -12.48
N ALA A 401 -10.88 7.78 -13.17
CA ALA A 401 -10.51 9.18 -13.08
C ALA A 401 -10.70 9.80 -11.68
N GLU A 402 -11.50 9.16 -10.82
CA GLU A 402 -11.82 9.61 -9.46
C GLU A 402 -10.62 9.70 -8.51
N VAL A 403 -9.51 9.07 -8.85
CA VAL A 403 -8.26 9.18 -8.07
C VAL A 403 -7.58 10.54 -8.19
N LEU A 404 -7.94 11.30 -9.23
CA LEU A 404 -7.42 12.63 -9.47
C LEU A 404 -8.38 13.70 -8.92
N PRO A 405 -7.87 14.78 -8.33
CA PRO A 405 -8.70 15.91 -7.98
C PRO A 405 -9.27 16.61 -9.22
N PRO A 406 -10.44 17.31 -9.09
CA PRO A 406 -11.14 17.95 -10.21
C PRO A 406 -10.35 19.00 -11.01
N LYS A 407 -9.19 19.43 -10.51
CA LYS A 407 -8.30 20.38 -11.20
C LYS A 407 -7.59 19.80 -12.43
N TYR A 408 -7.47 18.46 -12.53
CA TYR A 408 -6.91 17.79 -13.69
C TYR A 408 -7.91 17.74 -14.83
N GLU A 409 -7.44 18.06 -16.04
CA GLU A 409 -8.29 18.15 -17.24
C GLU A 409 -9.03 16.84 -17.51
N SER A 410 -8.33 15.71 -17.45
CA SER A 410 -8.91 14.40 -17.70
C SER A 410 -10.01 14.04 -16.71
N ARG A 411 -9.84 14.41 -15.43
CA ARG A 411 -10.87 14.25 -14.40
C ARG A 411 -12.07 15.16 -14.67
N TYR A 412 -11.84 16.43 -14.91
CA TYR A 412 -12.92 17.37 -15.19
C TYR A 412 -13.74 16.98 -16.42
N GLY A 413 -13.05 16.60 -17.51
CA GLY A 413 -13.70 16.08 -18.73
C GLY A 413 -14.49 14.80 -18.47
N ASN A 414 -13.97 13.88 -17.65
CA ASN A 414 -14.70 12.68 -17.25
C ASN A 414 -15.97 13.02 -16.46
N ASP A 415 -15.91 13.95 -15.52
CA ASP A 415 -17.07 14.37 -14.73
C ASP A 415 -18.15 15.02 -15.60
N LEU A 416 -17.77 15.81 -16.60
CA LEU A 416 -18.69 16.36 -17.59
C LEU A 416 -19.34 15.26 -18.45
N MET A 417 -18.56 14.29 -18.89
CA MET A 417 -19.05 13.14 -19.66
C MET A 417 -20.07 12.31 -18.85
N MET A 418 -19.77 12.06 -17.56
CA MET A 418 -20.66 11.34 -16.66
C MET A 418 -21.97 12.09 -16.35
N ARG A 419 -22.00 13.43 -16.51
CA ARG A 419 -23.24 14.23 -16.40
C ARG A 419 -24.08 14.18 -17.66
N ALA A 420 -23.43 14.26 -18.83
CA ALA A 420 -24.11 14.34 -20.11
C ALA A 420 -24.61 13.00 -20.67
N TYR A 421 -24.00 11.89 -20.24
CA TYR A 421 -24.28 10.53 -20.76
C TYR A 421 -24.71 9.59 -19.65
N ASP A 422 -25.47 8.55 -20.01
CA ASP A 422 -25.77 7.47 -19.07
C ASP A 422 -24.49 6.67 -18.77
N VAL A 423 -24.04 6.69 -17.52
CA VAL A 423 -22.83 6.02 -17.04
C VAL A 423 -22.82 4.53 -17.38
N ARG A 424 -24.01 3.90 -17.43
CA ARG A 424 -24.16 2.47 -17.73
C ARG A 424 -23.90 2.16 -19.21
N GLU A 425 -24.23 3.10 -20.11
CA GLU A 425 -23.91 2.98 -21.53
C GLU A 425 -22.43 3.23 -21.80
N LEU A 426 -21.82 4.18 -21.05
CA LEU A 426 -20.39 4.45 -21.13
C LEU A 426 -19.55 3.25 -20.67
N ASN A 427 -20.04 2.56 -19.64
CA ASN A 427 -19.39 1.40 -19.01
C ASN A 427 -20.17 0.11 -19.28
N SER A 428 -20.57 -0.12 -20.53
CA SER A 428 -21.26 -1.35 -20.93
C SER A 428 -20.35 -2.59 -20.84
N ILE A 429 -20.97 -3.74 -20.66
CA ILE A 429 -20.31 -5.03 -20.85
C ILE A 429 -20.16 -5.23 -22.36
N VAL A 430 -18.94 -5.52 -22.80
CA VAL A 430 -18.65 -5.72 -24.22
C VAL A 430 -18.41 -7.21 -24.45
N VAL A 431 -19.09 -7.76 -25.45
CA VAL A 431 -18.91 -9.17 -25.87
C VAL A 431 -18.34 -9.18 -27.28
N ALA A 432 -17.15 -9.77 -27.41
CA ALA A 432 -16.57 -10.13 -28.70
C ALA A 432 -17.22 -11.45 -29.13
N ALA A 433 -17.96 -11.42 -30.22
CA ALA A 433 -18.66 -12.59 -30.76
C ALA A 433 -17.96 -13.08 -32.01
N GLU A 434 -17.40 -14.29 -31.97
CA GLU A 434 -16.83 -14.97 -33.12
C GLU A 434 -17.94 -15.75 -33.84
N LEU A 435 -18.28 -15.31 -35.04
CA LEU A 435 -19.39 -15.79 -35.83
C LEU A 435 -19.03 -17.07 -36.62
N PRO A 436 -20.02 -17.93 -36.91
CA PRO A 436 -19.77 -19.18 -37.68
C PRO A 436 -19.35 -18.93 -39.13
N ALA A 437 -19.71 -17.79 -39.71
CA ALA A 437 -19.37 -17.38 -41.07
C ALA A 437 -19.16 -15.85 -41.11
N ALA A 438 -19.08 -15.24 -42.27
CA ALA A 438 -19.00 -13.79 -42.42
C ALA A 438 -20.24 -13.10 -41.75
N TYR A 439 -20.06 -11.88 -41.27
CA TYR A 439 -21.11 -11.16 -40.51
C TYR A 439 -22.40 -10.91 -41.28
N ASP A 440 -22.34 -10.91 -42.63
CA ASP A 440 -23.48 -10.78 -43.54
C ASP A 440 -24.10 -12.11 -43.97
N ASP A 441 -23.54 -13.27 -43.54
CA ASP A 441 -24.11 -14.60 -43.79
C ASP A 441 -25.36 -14.81 -42.92
N PRO A 442 -26.47 -15.37 -43.49
CA PRO A 442 -27.68 -15.66 -42.74
C PRO A 442 -27.48 -16.54 -41.51
N ARG A 443 -26.46 -17.43 -41.50
CA ARG A 443 -26.14 -18.27 -40.35
C ARG A 443 -25.60 -17.42 -39.18
N SER A 444 -24.73 -16.48 -39.48
CA SER A 444 -24.14 -15.54 -38.51
C SER A 444 -25.20 -14.60 -37.94
N ILE A 445 -26.07 -14.08 -38.79
CA ILE A 445 -27.19 -13.21 -38.36
C ILE A 445 -28.12 -13.98 -37.42
N ARG A 446 -28.50 -15.21 -37.74
CA ARG A 446 -29.36 -16.04 -36.89
C ARG A 446 -28.72 -16.39 -35.55
N ALA A 447 -27.46 -16.80 -35.56
CA ALA A 447 -26.75 -17.14 -34.34
C ALA A 447 -26.60 -15.93 -33.40
N LEU A 448 -26.19 -14.77 -33.95
CA LEU A 448 -26.06 -13.57 -33.16
C LEU A 448 -27.44 -13.03 -32.67
N LYS A 449 -28.48 -13.16 -33.51
CA LYS A 449 -29.84 -12.76 -33.11
C LYS A 449 -30.35 -13.65 -31.95
N ALA A 450 -30.18 -14.96 -32.02
CA ALA A 450 -30.55 -15.88 -30.94
C ALA A 450 -29.84 -15.50 -29.64
N TYR A 451 -28.53 -15.21 -29.70
CA TYR A 451 -27.74 -14.75 -28.56
C TYR A 451 -28.26 -13.42 -27.99
N THR A 452 -28.44 -12.41 -28.84
CA THR A 452 -28.87 -11.08 -28.37
C THR A 452 -30.30 -11.08 -27.82
N ASP A 453 -31.20 -11.91 -28.37
CA ASP A 453 -32.58 -12.07 -27.89
C ASP A 453 -32.59 -12.77 -26.53
N GLU A 454 -31.75 -13.79 -26.31
CA GLU A 454 -31.59 -14.47 -25.03
C GLU A 454 -30.99 -13.53 -23.98
N VAL A 455 -29.92 -12.79 -24.30
CA VAL A 455 -29.32 -11.82 -23.40
C VAL A 455 -30.29 -10.72 -22.98
N ARG A 456 -31.18 -10.26 -23.89
CA ARG A 456 -32.21 -9.26 -23.55
C ARG A 456 -33.20 -9.72 -22.49
N MET A 457 -33.41 -11.02 -22.37
CA MET A 457 -34.33 -11.62 -21.40
C MET A 457 -33.67 -11.88 -20.04
N MET A 458 -32.34 -11.70 -19.94
CA MET A 458 -31.61 -11.93 -18.69
C MET A 458 -31.93 -10.84 -17.65
N PRO A 459 -32.04 -11.20 -16.36
CA PRO A 459 -32.22 -10.24 -15.29
C PRO A 459 -31.03 -9.25 -15.21
N GLY A 460 -31.31 -7.95 -15.05
CA GLY A 460 -30.29 -6.93 -14.92
C GLY A 460 -29.76 -6.37 -16.25
N VAL A 461 -30.34 -6.77 -17.39
CA VAL A 461 -30.05 -6.21 -18.70
C VAL A 461 -31.04 -5.07 -19.01
N LYS A 462 -30.50 -3.87 -19.24
CA LYS A 462 -31.28 -2.71 -19.68
C LYS A 462 -31.45 -2.67 -21.20
N GLN A 463 -30.35 -2.93 -21.93
CA GLN A 463 -30.30 -2.81 -23.38
C GLN A 463 -29.19 -3.69 -23.94
N VAL A 464 -29.40 -4.22 -25.15
CA VAL A 464 -28.40 -4.97 -25.91
C VAL A 464 -28.27 -4.35 -27.29
N ASP A 465 -27.08 -3.88 -27.62
CA ASP A 465 -26.76 -3.25 -28.91
C ASP A 465 -25.77 -4.11 -29.68
N SER A 466 -26.05 -4.28 -30.95
CA SER A 466 -25.18 -4.95 -31.92
C SER A 466 -25.45 -4.34 -33.31
N TYR A 467 -24.71 -4.77 -34.31
CA TYR A 467 -24.99 -4.34 -35.66
C TYR A 467 -26.39 -4.77 -36.14
N LEU A 468 -27.02 -5.74 -35.50
CA LEU A 468 -28.39 -6.16 -35.78
C LEU A 468 -29.42 -5.13 -35.29
N SER A 469 -29.08 -4.21 -34.40
CA SER A 469 -29.99 -3.16 -33.87
C SER A 469 -30.39 -2.17 -34.93
N ILE A 470 -29.69 -2.10 -36.06
CA ILE A 470 -30.00 -1.25 -37.22
C ILE A 470 -31.35 -1.63 -37.89
N GLY A 471 -31.74 -2.89 -37.84
CA GLY A 471 -32.91 -3.44 -38.58
C GLY A 471 -34.15 -3.71 -37.74
N ARG A 472 -34.38 -3.06 -36.60
CA ARG A 472 -35.54 -3.27 -35.73
C ARG A 472 -35.91 -4.73 -35.46
N GLY A 473 -34.97 -5.66 -35.69
CA GLY A 473 -35.05 -7.04 -35.22
C GLY A 473 -35.58 -8.09 -36.19
N SER A 474 -36.00 -7.77 -37.41
CA SER A 474 -36.31 -8.83 -38.38
C SER A 474 -35.06 -9.21 -39.21
N GLU A 475 -34.87 -10.54 -39.45
CA GLU A 475 -33.75 -11.08 -40.22
C GLU A 475 -33.74 -10.50 -41.66
N GLU A 476 -34.92 -10.32 -42.27
CA GLU A 476 -35.09 -9.81 -43.63
C GLU A 476 -34.69 -8.33 -43.71
N GLU A 477 -35.04 -7.50 -42.72
CA GLU A 477 -34.65 -6.10 -42.67
C GLU A 477 -33.15 -5.94 -42.49
N VAL A 478 -32.52 -6.71 -41.57
CA VAL A 478 -31.10 -6.69 -41.38
C VAL A 478 -30.37 -7.06 -42.68
N MET A 479 -30.77 -8.13 -43.36
CA MET A 479 -30.19 -8.53 -44.66
C MET A 479 -30.37 -7.42 -45.73
N LYS A 480 -31.52 -6.75 -45.76
CA LYS A 480 -31.77 -5.61 -46.66
C LYS A 480 -30.85 -4.43 -46.38
N TYR A 481 -30.60 -4.11 -45.10
CA TYR A 481 -29.64 -3.07 -44.72
C TYR A 481 -28.18 -3.47 -45.05
N LEU A 482 -27.78 -4.70 -44.79
CA LEU A 482 -26.45 -5.22 -45.08
C LEU A 482 -26.17 -5.39 -46.59
N SER A 483 -27.22 -5.42 -47.43
CA SER A 483 -27.03 -5.39 -48.91
C SER A 483 -26.54 -4.04 -49.42
N ARG A 484 -26.64 -2.97 -48.64
CA ARG A 484 -26.17 -1.62 -48.95
C ARG A 484 -24.69 -1.48 -48.62
N ALA A 485 -23.89 -1.06 -49.64
CA ALA A 485 -22.44 -0.91 -49.45
C ALA A 485 -22.07 0.19 -48.44
N ASP A 486 -22.84 1.31 -48.42
CA ASP A 486 -22.62 2.40 -47.52
C ASP A 486 -22.83 2.00 -46.02
N ILE A 487 -23.80 1.15 -45.74
CA ILE A 487 -24.04 0.60 -44.39
C ILE A 487 -22.92 -0.33 -43.97
N ARG A 488 -22.46 -1.23 -44.86
CA ARG A 488 -21.35 -2.14 -44.56
C ARG A 488 -20.07 -1.37 -44.27
N GLU A 489 -19.78 -0.36 -45.10
CA GLU A 489 -18.60 0.49 -44.89
C GLU A 489 -18.66 1.23 -43.55
N GLN A 490 -19.84 1.75 -43.16
CA GLN A 490 -20.05 2.38 -41.85
C GLN A 490 -19.84 1.39 -40.69
N LEU A 491 -20.41 0.20 -40.76
CA LEU A 491 -20.25 -0.83 -39.72
C LEU A 491 -18.79 -1.24 -39.52
N GLU A 492 -18.05 -1.39 -40.63
CA GLU A 492 -16.63 -1.69 -40.59
C GLU A 492 -15.78 -0.49 -40.12
N GLN A 493 -16.15 0.74 -40.52
CA GLN A 493 -15.52 1.97 -40.06
C GLN A 493 -15.66 2.14 -38.54
N TYR A 494 -16.88 1.91 -38.00
CA TYR A 494 -17.11 1.95 -36.56
C TYR A 494 -16.62 0.71 -35.81
N ARG A 495 -16.00 -0.24 -36.51
CA ARG A 495 -15.48 -1.48 -35.91
C ARG A 495 -16.50 -2.34 -35.17
N LEU A 496 -17.76 -2.25 -35.57
CA LEU A 496 -18.82 -3.08 -35.01
C LEU A 496 -18.77 -4.49 -35.52
N VAL A 497 -18.27 -4.67 -36.76
CA VAL A 497 -18.08 -5.95 -37.42
C VAL A 497 -16.83 -5.92 -38.32
N ARG A 498 -16.23 -7.09 -38.50
CA ARG A 498 -15.22 -7.37 -39.52
C ARG A 498 -15.08 -8.87 -39.71
N ASP A 499 -15.13 -9.34 -40.95
CA ASP A 499 -15.03 -10.77 -41.29
C ASP A 499 -16.00 -11.63 -40.47
N LYS A 500 -15.48 -12.37 -39.50
CA LYS A 500 -16.26 -13.24 -38.59
C LYS A 500 -16.37 -12.69 -37.16
N MET A 501 -15.97 -11.45 -36.92
CA MET A 501 -16.03 -10.86 -35.59
C MET A 501 -17.09 -9.78 -35.52
N ALA A 502 -17.89 -9.79 -34.45
CA ALA A 502 -18.87 -8.76 -34.14
C ALA A 502 -18.79 -8.31 -32.69
N VAL A 503 -19.15 -7.07 -32.43
CA VAL A 503 -19.30 -6.52 -31.07
C VAL A 503 -20.74 -6.55 -30.64
N VAL A 504 -20.99 -7.01 -29.42
CA VAL A 504 -22.27 -6.83 -28.72
C VAL A 504 -22.00 -6.01 -27.46
N ALA A 505 -22.70 -4.88 -27.31
CA ALA A 505 -22.70 -4.09 -26.10
C ALA A 505 -23.93 -4.41 -25.25
N VAL A 506 -23.71 -4.86 -24.03
CA VAL A 506 -24.77 -5.16 -23.07
C VAL A 506 -24.75 -4.07 -21.99
N VAL A 507 -25.77 -3.23 -21.97
CA VAL A 507 -25.95 -2.16 -20.99
C VAL A 507 -26.62 -2.75 -19.76
N PRO A 508 -25.97 -2.76 -18.60
CA PRO A 508 -26.58 -3.28 -17.39
C PRO A 508 -27.63 -2.32 -16.81
N GLU A 509 -28.59 -2.84 -16.07
CA GLU A 509 -29.59 -2.02 -15.35
C GLU A 509 -28.97 -1.29 -14.15
N TYR A 510 -27.93 -1.88 -13.56
CA TYR A 510 -27.23 -1.35 -12.38
C TYR A 510 -25.83 -0.86 -12.73
N GLY A 511 -25.23 -0.09 -11.84
CA GLY A 511 -23.85 0.40 -12.02
C GLY A 511 -22.81 -0.75 -12.08
N GLU A 512 -21.64 -0.46 -12.62
CA GLU A 512 -20.60 -1.44 -12.92
C GLU A 512 -20.04 -2.21 -11.70
N THR A 513 -20.14 -1.64 -10.49
CA THR A 513 -19.68 -2.26 -9.23
C THR A 513 -20.80 -2.99 -8.48
N HIS A 514 -22.03 -2.99 -9.02
CA HIS A 514 -23.18 -3.64 -8.38
C HIS A 514 -23.10 -5.16 -8.49
N ALA A 515 -23.51 -5.88 -7.43
CA ALA A 515 -23.44 -7.35 -7.39
C ALA A 515 -24.21 -8.04 -8.53
N LEU A 516 -25.37 -7.47 -8.94
CA LEU A 516 -26.16 -8.00 -10.06
C LEU A 516 -25.45 -7.80 -11.41
N THR A 517 -24.68 -6.72 -11.59
CA THR A 517 -23.86 -6.53 -12.78
C THR A 517 -22.72 -7.55 -12.83
N ALA A 518 -22.08 -7.83 -11.69
CA ALA A 518 -21.06 -8.88 -11.58
C ALA A 518 -21.66 -10.26 -11.90
N GLN A 519 -22.87 -10.54 -11.40
CA GLN A 519 -23.57 -11.80 -11.71
C GLN A 519 -23.89 -11.90 -13.21
N LEU A 520 -24.38 -10.83 -13.83
CA LEU A 520 -24.66 -10.78 -15.26
C LEU A 520 -23.39 -11.08 -16.10
N VAL A 521 -22.23 -10.55 -15.71
CA VAL A 521 -20.96 -10.88 -16.38
C VAL A 521 -20.65 -12.38 -16.28
N ARG A 522 -20.86 -13.00 -15.10
CA ARG A 522 -20.64 -14.44 -14.91
C ARG A 522 -21.61 -15.27 -15.75
N ASP A 523 -22.88 -14.88 -15.79
CA ASP A 523 -23.92 -15.56 -16.57
C ASP A 523 -23.60 -15.49 -18.07
N LEU A 524 -23.18 -14.30 -18.57
CA LEU A 524 -22.77 -14.12 -19.97
C LEU A 524 -21.54 -14.97 -20.34
N ARG A 525 -20.62 -15.22 -19.41
CA ARG A 525 -19.44 -16.07 -19.63
C ARG A 525 -19.77 -17.56 -19.70
N THR A 526 -20.83 -17.98 -19.03
CA THR A 526 -21.25 -19.40 -18.99
C THR A 526 -22.31 -19.73 -20.05
N MET A 527 -22.79 -18.71 -20.75
CA MET A 527 -23.83 -18.86 -21.78
C MET A 527 -23.23 -19.57 -23.02
N ASP A 528 -23.83 -20.68 -23.42
CA ASP A 528 -23.44 -21.42 -24.61
C ASP A 528 -24.51 -21.26 -25.70
N THR A 529 -24.12 -20.61 -26.79
CA THR A 529 -24.99 -20.41 -27.96
C THR A 529 -24.45 -21.22 -29.15
N PRO A 530 -25.22 -22.16 -29.69
CA PRO A 530 -24.73 -22.99 -30.78
C PRO A 530 -24.20 -22.22 -31.99
N GLY A 531 -22.97 -22.46 -32.36
CA GLY A 531 -22.30 -21.82 -33.51
C GLY A 531 -21.73 -20.41 -33.23
N LEU A 532 -21.74 -19.95 -31.98
CA LEU A 532 -21.16 -18.67 -31.58
C LEU A 532 -20.13 -18.89 -30.45
N VAL A 533 -18.96 -18.30 -30.58
CA VAL A 533 -18.00 -18.25 -29.49
C VAL A 533 -17.96 -16.82 -28.96
N THR A 534 -18.16 -16.66 -27.65
CA THR A 534 -18.25 -15.33 -27.04
C THR A 534 -17.15 -15.10 -26.00
N TYR A 535 -16.59 -13.91 -26.01
CA TYR A 535 -15.57 -13.45 -25.05
C TYR A 535 -16.07 -12.18 -24.38
N VAL A 536 -16.28 -12.24 -23.07
CA VAL A 536 -16.87 -11.14 -22.31
C VAL A 536 -15.79 -10.22 -21.74
N THR A 537 -15.82 -8.94 -22.11
CA THR A 537 -14.87 -7.89 -21.70
C THR A 537 -15.62 -6.59 -21.36
N GLY A 538 -14.93 -5.46 -21.33
CA GLY A 538 -15.45 -4.16 -20.91
C GLY A 538 -15.21 -3.86 -19.44
N SER A 539 -15.47 -2.61 -19.03
CA SER A 539 -15.15 -2.14 -17.67
C SER A 539 -15.74 -3.01 -16.55
N PRO A 540 -17.01 -3.46 -16.59
CA PRO A 540 -17.56 -4.31 -15.54
C PRO A 540 -16.88 -5.69 -15.44
N ALA A 541 -16.56 -6.31 -16.59
CA ALA A 541 -15.88 -7.60 -16.62
C ALA A 541 -14.43 -7.51 -16.11
N TYR A 542 -13.73 -6.47 -16.51
CA TYR A 542 -12.37 -6.17 -16.04
C TYR A 542 -12.31 -5.96 -14.52
N LYS A 543 -13.23 -5.14 -13.97
CA LYS A 543 -13.32 -4.91 -12.52
C LYS A 543 -13.66 -6.18 -11.76
N LEU A 544 -14.55 -7.03 -12.32
CA LEU A 544 -14.88 -8.32 -11.73
C LEU A 544 -13.66 -9.24 -11.65
N ASP A 545 -12.88 -9.36 -12.72
CA ASP A 545 -11.70 -10.23 -12.75
C ASP A 545 -10.65 -9.81 -11.70
N ILE A 546 -10.43 -8.50 -11.53
CA ILE A 546 -9.54 -8.00 -10.49
C ILE A 546 -10.07 -8.33 -9.09
N MET A 547 -11.37 -8.10 -8.84
CA MET A 547 -11.99 -8.38 -7.54
C MET A 547 -11.97 -9.87 -7.21
N ASP A 548 -12.25 -10.74 -8.18
CA ASP A 548 -12.21 -12.18 -8.01
C ASP A 548 -10.77 -12.65 -7.67
N LYS A 549 -9.76 -12.19 -8.40
CA LYS A 549 -8.33 -12.43 -8.10
C LYS A 549 -7.91 -11.98 -6.70
N MET A 550 -8.39 -10.82 -6.27
CA MET A 550 -8.11 -10.31 -4.92
C MET A 550 -8.79 -11.16 -3.85
N GLN A 551 -10.09 -11.49 -4.03
CA GLN A 551 -10.86 -12.27 -3.04
C GLN A 551 -10.32 -13.69 -2.88
N GLU A 552 -9.86 -14.30 -3.96
CA GLU A 552 -9.28 -15.64 -3.95
C GLU A 552 -8.06 -15.74 -3.03
N HIS A 553 -7.21 -14.70 -2.99
CA HIS A 553 -5.92 -14.76 -2.31
C HIS A 553 -5.86 -13.97 -0.99
N ILE A 554 -6.85 -13.12 -0.68
CA ILE A 554 -6.80 -12.25 0.51
C ILE A 554 -6.67 -13.05 1.82
N VAL A 555 -7.40 -14.16 1.95
CA VAL A 555 -7.35 -15.02 3.13
C VAL A 555 -5.98 -15.67 3.27
N LEU A 556 -5.37 -16.08 2.15
CA LEU A 556 -4.02 -16.65 2.13
C LEU A 556 -2.98 -15.60 2.58
N VAL A 557 -3.06 -14.37 2.05
CA VAL A 557 -2.15 -13.26 2.44
C VAL A 557 -2.25 -12.96 3.92
N LEU A 558 -3.48 -12.74 4.41
CA LEU A 558 -3.72 -12.43 5.82
C LEU A 558 -3.27 -13.56 6.73
N GLY A 559 -3.62 -14.81 6.39
CA GLY A 559 -3.22 -15.99 7.14
C GLY A 559 -1.72 -16.22 7.16
N PHE A 560 -1.03 -16.04 6.04
CA PHE A 560 0.41 -16.17 5.92
C PHE A 560 1.15 -15.13 6.78
N VAL A 561 0.79 -13.85 6.66
CA VAL A 561 1.41 -12.78 7.47
C VAL A 561 1.20 -13.03 8.95
N PHE A 562 -0.04 -13.39 9.34
CA PHE A 562 -0.34 -13.71 10.73
C PHE A 562 0.45 -14.91 11.25
N ALA A 563 0.47 -16.01 10.50
CA ALA A 563 1.15 -17.25 10.90
C ALA A 563 2.68 -17.05 11.01
N VAL A 564 3.29 -16.41 10.02
CA VAL A 564 4.75 -16.19 10.03
C VAL A 564 5.14 -15.22 11.14
N THR A 565 4.39 -14.13 11.32
CA THR A 565 4.60 -13.19 12.41
C THR A 565 4.48 -13.89 13.77
N TYR A 566 3.43 -14.67 13.95
CA TYR A 566 3.23 -15.45 15.17
C TYR A 566 4.42 -16.38 15.46
N VAL A 567 4.91 -17.11 14.45
CA VAL A 567 6.06 -18.03 14.59
C VAL A 567 7.34 -17.27 14.94
N ILE A 568 7.59 -16.12 14.30
CA ILE A 568 8.76 -15.29 14.61
C ILE A 568 8.74 -14.81 16.06
N LEU A 569 7.60 -14.30 16.52
CA LEU A 569 7.44 -13.84 17.90
C LEU A 569 7.50 -15.00 18.90
N LEU A 570 6.95 -16.16 18.54
CA LEU A 570 7.02 -17.39 19.34
C LEU A 570 8.49 -17.80 19.59
N ILE A 571 9.30 -17.76 18.54
CA ILE A 571 10.74 -18.07 18.65
C ILE A 571 11.47 -16.98 19.45
N ALA A 572 11.15 -15.70 19.22
CA ALA A 572 11.78 -14.57 19.89
C ALA A 572 11.51 -14.56 21.40
N PHE A 573 10.26 -14.74 21.82
CA PHE A 573 9.82 -14.60 23.21
C PHE A 573 9.64 -15.93 23.93
N ARG A 574 9.67 -17.04 23.22
CA ARG A 574 9.44 -18.38 23.79
C ARG A 574 8.18 -18.48 24.65
N SER A 575 7.16 -17.76 24.26
CA SER A 575 5.84 -17.74 24.87
C SER A 575 4.77 -17.90 23.80
N VAL A 576 3.69 -18.61 24.11
CA VAL A 576 2.57 -18.81 23.18
C VAL A 576 1.57 -17.64 23.24
N LEU A 577 1.37 -17.07 24.42
CA LEU A 577 0.37 -16.02 24.63
C LEU A 577 0.83 -14.63 24.19
N LEU A 578 2.13 -14.32 24.34
CA LEU A 578 2.67 -13.02 23.91
C LEU A 578 2.49 -12.76 22.42
N PRO A 579 2.86 -13.68 21.50
CA PRO A 579 2.65 -13.51 20.07
C PRO A 579 1.18 -13.37 19.69
N LEU A 580 0.31 -14.17 20.31
CA LEU A 580 -1.13 -14.12 20.02
C LEU A 580 -1.73 -12.77 20.40
N LYS A 581 -1.40 -12.30 21.62
CA LYS A 581 -1.80 -10.96 22.10
C LYS A 581 -1.31 -9.86 21.17
N ALA A 582 -0.04 -9.90 20.80
CA ALA A 582 0.62 -8.97 19.89
C ALA A 582 -0.11 -8.87 18.56
N SER A 583 -0.32 -10.01 17.92
CA SER A 583 -1.00 -10.07 16.61
C SER A 583 -2.45 -9.55 16.67
N LEU A 584 -3.19 -9.86 17.75
CA LEU A 584 -4.56 -9.36 17.94
C LEU A 584 -4.58 -7.83 18.16
N MET A 585 -3.63 -7.29 18.92
CA MET A 585 -3.51 -5.84 19.13
C MET A 585 -3.16 -5.10 17.84
N ASN A 586 -2.27 -5.67 17.02
CA ASN A 586 -1.94 -5.12 15.71
C ASN A 586 -3.14 -5.14 14.76
N MET A 587 -3.98 -6.18 14.80
CA MET A 587 -5.23 -6.19 14.02
C MET A 587 -6.22 -5.10 14.47
N LEU A 588 -6.27 -4.78 15.75
CA LEU A 588 -7.14 -3.70 16.25
C LEU A 588 -6.67 -2.32 15.77
N SER A 589 -5.36 -2.01 15.80
CA SER A 589 -4.83 -0.74 15.29
C SER A 589 -5.05 -0.58 13.81
N LEU A 590 -4.80 -1.66 13.06
CA LEU A 590 -5.00 -1.71 11.63
C LEU A 590 -6.47 -1.50 11.25
N GLY A 591 -7.37 -2.26 11.89
CA GLY A 591 -8.80 -2.14 11.65
C GLY A 591 -9.31 -0.73 11.95
N ALA A 592 -8.83 -0.10 13.05
CA ALA A 592 -9.17 1.27 13.39
C ALA A 592 -8.62 2.28 12.37
N GLY A 593 -7.39 2.08 11.87
CA GLY A 593 -6.81 2.89 10.80
C GLY A 593 -7.64 2.81 9.51
N LEU A 594 -8.02 1.59 9.09
CA LEU A 594 -8.92 1.38 7.95
C LEU A 594 -10.30 2.00 8.17
N GLY A 595 -10.85 1.91 9.38
CA GLY A 595 -12.13 2.52 9.70
C GLY A 595 -12.11 4.05 9.56
N VAL A 596 -11.02 4.70 9.96
CA VAL A 596 -10.84 6.14 9.75
C VAL A 596 -10.73 6.47 8.25
N VAL A 597 -10.07 5.62 7.45
CA VAL A 597 -10.03 5.79 6.00
C VAL A 597 -11.44 5.67 5.40
N VAL A 598 -12.26 4.71 5.86
CA VAL A 598 -13.67 4.58 5.42
C VAL A 598 -14.47 5.84 5.79
N TRP A 599 -14.34 6.35 7.01
CA TRP A 599 -15.01 7.59 7.42
C TRP A 599 -14.68 8.77 6.51
N VAL A 600 -13.41 8.94 6.16
CA VAL A 600 -12.97 10.09 5.38
C VAL A 600 -13.27 9.92 3.89
N PHE A 601 -12.88 8.78 3.29
CA PHE A 601 -12.91 8.58 1.84
C PHE A 601 -14.20 7.95 1.31
N GLN A 602 -14.99 7.30 2.15
CA GLN A 602 -16.27 6.73 1.73
C GLN A 602 -17.45 7.53 2.27
N GLU A 603 -17.44 7.88 3.58
CA GLU A 603 -18.55 8.57 4.22
C GLU A 603 -18.39 10.11 4.18
N GLY A 604 -17.21 10.63 3.82
CA GLY A 604 -16.93 12.06 3.68
C GLY A 604 -16.72 12.79 5.01
N ILE A 605 -16.62 12.08 6.15
CA ILE A 605 -16.46 12.70 7.47
C ILE A 605 -15.05 13.28 7.61
N GLY A 606 -14.94 14.60 7.61
CA GLY A 606 -13.65 15.30 7.67
C GLY A 606 -12.91 15.41 6.33
N ALA A 607 -13.52 14.99 5.23
CA ALA A 607 -12.96 15.05 3.88
C ALA A 607 -12.55 16.48 3.48
N ASP A 608 -13.38 17.47 3.76
CA ASP A 608 -13.12 18.88 3.45
C ASP A 608 -11.85 19.42 4.10
N TRP A 609 -11.54 18.98 5.35
CA TRP A 609 -10.35 19.44 6.07
C TRP A 609 -9.06 18.91 5.47
N LEU A 610 -9.15 17.74 4.82
CA LEU A 610 -8.01 17.09 4.18
C LEU A 610 -7.97 17.35 2.66
N GLY A 611 -8.93 18.10 2.13
CA GLY A 611 -9.07 18.36 0.70
C GLY A 611 -9.27 17.07 -0.10
N VAL A 612 -10.06 16.15 0.44
CA VAL A 612 -10.38 14.85 -0.18
C VAL A 612 -11.65 15.01 -1.02
N SER A 613 -11.58 14.58 -2.26
CA SER A 613 -12.75 14.48 -3.13
C SER A 613 -13.52 13.21 -2.77
N TYR A 614 -14.72 13.36 -2.21
CA TYR A 614 -15.55 12.23 -1.83
C TYR A 614 -15.87 11.34 -3.03
N THR A 615 -15.47 10.07 -2.97
CA THR A 615 -15.70 9.07 -4.01
C THR A 615 -16.81 8.07 -3.67
N GLY A 616 -17.13 7.93 -2.38
CA GLY A 616 -18.07 6.92 -1.87
C GLY A 616 -17.54 5.48 -1.86
N THR A 617 -16.31 5.27 -2.26
CA THR A 617 -15.69 3.94 -2.34
C THR A 617 -14.26 3.94 -1.82
N ILE A 618 -13.78 2.77 -1.40
CA ILE A 618 -12.41 2.53 -0.97
C ILE A 618 -11.66 1.78 -2.06
N PHE A 619 -10.44 2.21 -2.27
CA PHE A 619 -9.52 1.62 -3.22
C PHE A 619 -9.20 0.16 -2.89
N ALA A 620 -9.36 -0.74 -3.85
CA ALA A 620 -9.21 -2.19 -3.64
C ALA A 620 -7.83 -2.61 -3.09
N LEU A 621 -6.76 -1.93 -3.53
CA LEU A 621 -5.39 -2.15 -3.05
C LEU A 621 -5.20 -1.80 -1.57
N LEU A 622 -5.94 -0.83 -1.06
CA LEU A 622 -5.65 -0.10 0.17
C LEU A 622 -5.68 -0.97 1.43
N PRO A 623 -6.72 -1.82 1.66
CA PRO A 623 -6.77 -2.67 2.85
C PRO A 623 -5.60 -3.64 2.95
N ILE A 624 -5.21 -4.25 1.83
CA ILE A 624 -4.13 -5.24 1.78
C ILE A 624 -2.78 -4.56 1.99
N LEU A 625 -2.56 -3.41 1.33
CA LEU A 625 -1.31 -2.67 1.45
C LEU A 625 -1.10 -2.17 2.88
N ILE A 626 -2.11 -1.51 3.47
CA ILE A 626 -2.04 -1.03 4.86
C ILE A 626 -1.80 -2.20 5.81
N PHE A 627 -2.50 -3.34 5.60
CA PHE A 627 -2.29 -4.54 6.41
C PHE A 627 -0.84 -5.01 6.37
N CYS A 628 -0.30 -5.27 5.20
CA CYS A 628 1.06 -5.81 5.05
C CYS A 628 2.13 -4.86 5.59
N VAL A 629 1.99 -3.56 5.33
CA VAL A 629 2.95 -2.54 5.77
C VAL A 629 2.89 -2.31 7.27
N VAL A 630 1.70 -2.09 7.83
CA VAL A 630 1.54 -1.82 9.28
C VAL A 630 1.95 -3.04 10.09
N PHE A 631 1.55 -4.26 9.66
CA PHE A 631 1.91 -5.49 10.37
C PHE A 631 3.42 -5.68 10.43
N GLY A 632 4.13 -5.36 9.33
CA GLY A 632 5.59 -5.41 9.28
C GLY A 632 6.25 -4.38 10.21
N ILE A 633 5.85 -3.11 10.13
CA ILE A 633 6.47 -2.01 10.87
C ILE A 633 6.11 -2.05 12.36
N SER A 634 4.86 -2.37 12.71
CA SER A 634 4.40 -2.39 14.11
C SER A 634 5.13 -3.41 14.97
N MET A 635 5.57 -4.53 14.36
CA MET A 635 6.23 -5.62 15.05
C MET A 635 7.56 -5.22 15.72
N ASP A 636 8.29 -4.29 15.11
CA ASP A 636 9.62 -3.88 15.58
C ASP A 636 9.62 -3.27 16.96
N TYR A 637 8.74 -2.35 17.16
CA TYR A 637 8.61 -1.65 18.42
C TYR A 637 8.05 -2.57 19.53
N GLU A 638 7.20 -3.54 19.14
CA GLU A 638 6.66 -4.51 20.08
C GLU A 638 7.75 -5.47 20.55
N VAL A 639 8.55 -5.99 19.63
CA VAL A 639 9.71 -6.83 19.95
C VAL A 639 10.68 -6.10 20.88
N MET A 640 10.95 -4.83 20.61
CA MET A 640 11.86 -4.03 21.44
C MET A 640 11.33 -3.84 22.87
N MET A 641 10.05 -3.50 23.02
CA MET A 641 9.43 -3.28 24.32
C MET A 641 9.32 -4.59 25.12
N ILE A 642 8.79 -5.64 24.50
CA ILE A 642 8.60 -6.94 25.19
C ILE A 642 9.95 -7.57 25.54
N SER A 643 10.99 -7.42 24.70
CA SER A 643 12.34 -7.89 25.04
C SER A 643 12.90 -7.23 26.31
N ARG A 644 12.66 -5.93 26.49
CA ARG A 644 13.07 -5.22 27.71
C ARG A 644 12.24 -5.63 28.93
N ILE A 645 10.95 -5.83 28.76
CA ILE A 645 10.09 -6.37 29.82
C ILE A 645 10.55 -7.76 30.23
N MET A 646 10.88 -8.63 29.26
CA MET A 646 11.37 -9.99 29.50
C MET A 646 12.71 -10.00 30.25
N GLU A 647 13.68 -9.16 29.84
CA GLU A 647 14.97 -9.01 30.52
C GLU A 647 14.79 -8.60 31.99
N ASN A 648 13.89 -7.65 32.25
CA ASN A 648 13.59 -7.21 33.62
C ASN A 648 12.84 -8.30 34.43
N TYR A 649 11.94 -9.03 33.79
CA TYR A 649 11.20 -10.12 34.43
C TYR A 649 12.13 -11.30 34.81
N GLU A 650 13.03 -11.69 33.93
CA GLU A 650 14.04 -12.73 34.22
C GLU A 650 14.93 -12.35 35.41
N ARG A 651 15.20 -11.06 35.60
CA ARG A 651 16.02 -10.53 36.69
C ARG A 651 15.28 -10.42 38.03
N THR A 652 13.98 -10.07 38.01
CA THR A 652 13.23 -9.68 39.21
C THR A 652 12.15 -10.67 39.60
N GLY A 653 11.62 -11.44 38.65
CA GLY A 653 10.44 -12.29 38.83
C GLY A 653 9.12 -11.54 39.00
N ASP A 654 9.16 -10.18 39.04
CA ASP A 654 7.99 -9.32 39.21
C ASP A 654 7.54 -8.79 37.84
N ASN A 655 6.34 -9.22 37.41
CA ASN A 655 5.76 -8.85 36.14
C ASN A 655 5.34 -7.36 36.07
N GLU A 656 4.87 -6.78 37.19
CA GLU A 656 4.43 -5.38 37.22
C GLU A 656 5.63 -4.43 37.18
N TYR A 657 6.63 -4.71 38.01
CA TYR A 657 7.88 -3.97 37.99
C TYR A 657 8.57 -4.06 36.62
N ALA A 658 8.66 -5.26 36.06
CA ALA A 658 9.27 -5.48 34.75
C ALA A 658 8.56 -4.72 33.63
N THR A 659 7.22 -4.69 33.66
CA THR A 659 6.41 -3.95 32.69
C THR A 659 6.61 -2.44 32.81
N ALA A 660 6.57 -1.89 34.04
CA ALA A 660 6.77 -0.46 34.28
C ALA A 660 8.18 0.01 33.86
N GLU A 661 9.21 -0.74 34.23
CA GLU A 661 10.61 -0.43 33.87
C GLU A 661 10.87 -0.60 32.38
N GLY A 662 10.27 -1.63 31.76
CA GLY A 662 10.35 -1.84 30.31
C GLY A 662 9.76 -0.69 29.53
N LEU A 663 8.58 -0.21 29.92
CA LEU A 663 7.94 0.95 29.29
C LEU A 663 8.72 2.24 29.56
N GLU A 664 9.27 2.45 30.75
CA GLU A 664 10.10 3.63 31.07
C GLU A 664 11.35 3.68 30.21
N SER A 665 12.00 2.54 29.98
CA SER A 665 13.24 2.48 29.21
C SER A 665 13.03 2.61 27.68
N THR A 666 11.87 2.22 27.17
CA THR A 666 11.60 2.17 25.72
C THR A 666 10.57 3.19 25.23
N GLY A 667 9.65 3.64 26.10
CA GLY A 667 8.50 4.47 25.71
C GLY A 667 8.88 5.75 24.97
N GLY A 668 9.91 6.46 25.44
CA GLY A 668 10.37 7.69 24.80
C GLY A 668 10.99 7.46 23.40
N LEU A 669 11.65 6.33 23.17
CA LEU A 669 12.23 5.99 21.89
C LEU A 669 11.12 5.56 20.91
N ILE A 670 10.21 4.70 21.35
CA ILE A 670 9.07 4.20 20.54
C ILE A 670 8.18 5.35 20.08
N THR A 671 7.78 6.24 21.01
CA THR A 671 6.92 7.38 20.63
C THR A 671 7.61 8.36 19.69
N SER A 672 8.91 8.57 19.86
CA SER A 672 9.68 9.43 18.93
C SER A 672 9.78 8.82 17.54
N ALA A 673 10.05 7.52 17.46
CA ALA A 673 10.14 6.78 16.21
C ALA A 673 8.77 6.76 15.49
N ALA A 674 7.71 6.42 16.21
CA ALA A 674 6.35 6.43 15.65
C ALA A 674 5.91 7.83 15.18
N LEU A 675 6.29 8.90 15.89
CA LEU A 675 5.98 10.26 15.47
C LEU A 675 6.72 10.64 14.17
N ILE A 676 7.98 10.25 14.04
CA ILE A 676 8.75 10.47 12.80
C ILE A 676 8.11 9.71 11.65
N LEU A 677 7.81 8.43 11.87
CA LEU A 677 7.15 7.58 10.89
C LEU A 677 5.80 8.17 10.47
N ALA A 678 4.97 8.56 11.45
CA ALA A 678 3.66 9.18 11.21
C ALA A 678 3.76 10.47 10.41
N VAL A 679 4.78 11.30 10.64
CA VAL A 679 4.98 12.55 9.91
C VAL A 679 5.49 12.31 8.49
N VAL A 680 6.42 11.36 8.29
CA VAL A 680 6.95 11.03 6.96
C VAL A 680 5.85 10.43 6.08
N VAL A 681 5.10 9.47 6.60
CA VAL A 681 3.98 8.85 5.88
C VAL A 681 2.80 9.81 5.77
N GLY A 682 2.52 10.58 6.84
CA GLY A 682 1.46 11.58 6.88
C GLY A 682 1.65 12.75 5.91
N ALA A 683 2.89 13.01 5.45
CA ALA A 683 3.14 14.00 4.41
C ALA A 683 2.40 13.66 3.10
N PHE A 684 2.12 12.39 2.86
CA PHE A 684 1.34 11.93 1.70
C PHE A 684 -0.16 12.26 1.79
N ILE A 685 -0.68 12.64 2.95
CA ILE A 685 -2.06 13.17 3.09
C ILE A 685 -2.23 14.47 2.29
N PHE A 686 -1.15 15.21 2.07
CA PHE A 686 -1.16 16.49 1.34
C PHE A 686 -0.83 16.35 -0.16
N THR A 687 -0.82 15.14 -0.69
CA THR A 687 -0.63 14.87 -2.12
C THR A 687 -1.92 15.11 -2.90
N ASP A 688 -1.84 15.12 -4.23
CA ASP A 688 -3.00 15.28 -5.09
C ASP A 688 -3.73 13.95 -5.34
N ASN A 689 -2.98 12.86 -5.42
CA ASN A 689 -3.54 11.53 -5.70
C ASN A 689 -4.31 11.00 -4.47
N GLU A 690 -5.61 10.75 -4.64
CA GLU A 690 -6.51 10.30 -3.55
C GLU A 690 -6.09 8.94 -2.96
N VAL A 691 -5.46 8.07 -3.76
CA VAL A 691 -4.92 6.78 -3.28
C VAL A 691 -3.78 7.01 -2.30
N MET A 692 -2.83 7.89 -2.67
CA MET A 692 -1.68 8.19 -1.82
C MET A 692 -2.10 8.90 -0.55
N LYS A 693 -3.09 9.80 -0.62
CA LYS A 693 -3.73 10.39 0.58
C LYS A 693 -4.30 9.34 1.50
N ALA A 694 -5.07 8.40 0.94
CA ALA A 694 -5.71 7.36 1.72
C ALA A 694 -4.69 6.40 2.37
N ILE A 695 -3.64 6.02 1.65
CA ILE A 695 -2.51 5.25 2.19
C ILE A 695 -1.85 6.03 3.31
N GLY A 696 -1.51 7.30 3.06
CA GLY A 696 -0.87 8.18 4.03
C GLY A 696 -1.68 8.34 5.32
N LEU A 697 -3.00 8.57 5.20
CA LEU A 697 -3.90 8.69 6.35
C LEU A 697 -4.01 7.37 7.12
N GLY A 698 -4.29 6.27 6.42
CA GLY A 698 -4.50 4.96 7.05
C GLY A 698 -3.27 4.47 7.80
N LEU A 699 -2.09 4.57 7.18
CA LEU A 699 -0.83 4.21 7.82
C LEU A 699 -0.50 5.13 9.00
N THR A 700 -0.69 6.45 8.86
CA THR A 700 -0.43 7.42 9.93
C THR A 700 -1.30 7.13 11.16
N VAL A 701 -2.60 6.95 10.95
CA VAL A 701 -3.54 6.67 12.05
C VAL A 701 -3.23 5.32 12.69
N ALA A 702 -3.00 4.27 11.91
CA ALA A 702 -2.68 2.94 12.43
C ALA A 702 -1.40 2.96 13.28
N VAL A 703 -0.33 3.60 12.80
CA VAL A 703 0.95 3.73 13.52
C VAL A 703 0.79 4.55 14.81
N LEU A 704 0.06 5.68 14.77
CA LEU A 704 -0.16 6.50 15.96
C LEU A 704 -1.00 5.76 17.01
N LEU A 705 -2.07 5.06 16.59
CA LEU A 705 -2.90 4.26 17.51
C LEU A 705 -2.09 3.12 18.15
N ASP A 706 -1.26 2.45 17.34
CA ASP A 706 -0.40 1.38 17.85
C ASP A 706 0.61 1.89 18.87
N ALA A 707 1.38 2.92 18.52
CA ALA A 707 2.45 3.44 19.35
C ALA A 707 1.97 4.16 20.62
N THR A 708 0.76 4.73 20.61
CA THR A 708 0.21 5.50 21.73
C THR A 708 -0.83 4.70 22.51
N ILE A 709 -1.98 4.42 21.91
CA ILE A 709 -3.10 3.81 22.61
C ILE A 709 -2.82 2.35 22.97
N ILE A 710 -2.36 1.56 22.00
CA ILE A 710 -2.16 0.13 22.23
C ILE A 710 -0.96 -0.10 23.15
N ARG A 711 0.20 0.46 22.84
CA ARG A 711 1.43 0.17 23.61
C ARG A 711 1.49 0.83 24.96
N VAL A 712 0.95 2.03 25.08
CA VAL A 712 1.01 2.77 26.34
C VAL A 712 -0.09 2.36 27.29
N LEU A 713 -1.28 2.01 26.78
CA LEU A 713 -2.44 1.69 27.60
C LEU A 713 -2.78 0.19 27.58
N LEU A 714 -2.96 -0.39 26.39
CA LEU A 714 -3.50 -1.75 26.27
C LEU A 714 -2.46 -2.82 26.65
N VAL A 715 -1.21 -2.68 26.24
CA VAL A 715 -0.15 -3.67 26.55
C VAL A 715 0.09 -3.76 28.06
N PRO A 716 0.33 -2.68 28.83
CA PRO A 716 0.51 -2.79 30.27
C PRO A 716 -0.74 -3.35 30.99
N ALA A 717 -1.94 -2.97 30.54
CA ALA A 717 -3.19 -3.50 31.10
C ALA A 717 -3.27 -5.03 30.94
N PHE A 718 -3.01 -5.55 29.75
CA PHE A 718 -3.01 -6.99 29.48
C PHE A 718 -1.84 -7.72 30.15
N MET A 719 -0.66 -7.08 30.27
CA MET A 719 0.45 -7.66 31.03
C MET A 719 0.06 -7.86 32.50
N LYS A 720 -0.73 -6.95 33.08
CA LYS A 720 -1.26 -7.11 34.45
C LYS A 720 -2.34 -8.18 34.51
N LEU A 721 -3.31 -8.18 33.59
CA LEU A 721 -4.44 -9.13 33.60
C LEU A 721 -3.98 -10.58 33.43
N LEU A 722 -3.04 -10.83 32.52
CA LEU A 722 -2.52 -12.17 32.26
C LEU A 722 -1.44 -12.60 33.26
N GLY A 723 -0.76 -11.66 33.92
CA GLY A 723 0.23 -11.93 34.96
C GLY A 723 1.29 -12.95 34.53
N LYS A 724 1.44 -14.05 35.27
CA LYS A 724 2.40 -15.12 34.98
C LYS A 724 2.08 -15.90 33.68
N ALA A 725 0.82 -15.90 33.23
CA ALA A 725 0.44 -16.59 32.01
C ALA A 725 1.10 -15.99 30.75
N ASN A 726 1.49 -14.71 30.76
CA ASN A 726 2.27 -14.10 29.69
C ASN A 726 3.54 -14.88 29.34
N TRP A 727 4.14 -15.51 30.33
CA TRP A 727 5.43 -16.21 30.25
C TRP A 727 5.28 -17.72 30.08
N TRP A 728 4.04 -18.21 29.86
CA TRP A 728 3.80 -19.63 29.66
C TRP A 728 4.44 -20.12 28.37
N SER A 729 5.24 -21.20 28.51
CA SER A 729 6.01 -21.80 27.42
C SER A 729 5.89 -23.33 27.47
N PRO A 730 5.58 -23.99 26.35
CA PRO A 730 5.66 -25.45 26.26
C PRO A 730 7.09 -25.95 26.50
N ARG A 731 7.24 -27.11 27.13
CA ARG A 731 8.55 -27.68 27.50
C ARG A 731 9.54 -27.83 26.36
N TRP A 732 9.09 -28.02 25.14
CA TRP A 732 9.93 -28.15 23.94
C TRP A 732 10.56 -26.83 23.45
N LEU A 733 10.02 -25.69 23.87
CA LEU A 733 10.54 -24.34 23.57
C LEU A 733 11.59 -23.87 24.60
N LEU A 734 11.70 -24.54 25.77
CA LEU A 734 12.63 -24.17 26.83
C LEU A 734 14.06 -24.65 26.49
N PRO A 735 15.09 -23.81 26.64
CA PRO A 735 16.48 -24.27 26.50
C PRO A 735 16.79 -25.31 27.57
N ARG A 736 17.55 -26.34 27.21
CA ARG A 736 17.93 -27.48 28.10
C ARG A 736 18.48 -27.08 29.49
N ARG A 737 19.03 -25.86 29.62
CA ARG A 737 19.55 -25.35 30.91
C ARG A 737 18.44 -24.88 31.87
N MET A 738 17.32 -24.35 31.40
CA MET A 738 16.19 -23.94 32.24
C MET A 738 15.29 -25.11 32.66
N ALA A 739 15.20 -26.15 31.83
CA ALA A 739 14.42 -27.33 32.15
C ALA A 739 14.99 -28.07 33.39
N ALA A 740 16.30 -27.99 33.63
CA ALA A 740 16.94 -28.56 34.81
C ALA A 740 16.62 -27.80 36.10
N THR A 741 16.48 -26.46 36.04
CA THR A 741 16.19 -25.62 37.23
C THR A 741 14.73 -25.73 37.63
N THR A 742 13.81 -25.86 36.66
CA THR A 742 12.38 -26.07 36.94
C THR A 742 12.09 -27.46 37.47
N ALA A 743 12.85 -28.47 37.04
CA ALA A 743 12.76 -29.82 37.59
C ALA A 743 13.29 -29.88 39.03
N ALA A 744 14.33 -29.12 39.37
CA ALA A 744 14.87 -29.04 40.73
C ALA A 744 13.90 -28.37 41.71
N VAL A 745 13.20 -27.28 41.29
CA VAL A 745 12.21 -26.58 42.15
C VAL A 745 10.95 -27.42 42.38
N THR A 746 10.55 -28.28 41.42
CA THR A 746 9.41 -29.20 41.59
C THR A 746 9.79 -30.42 42.46
N THR A 747 11.05 -30.80 42.50
CA THR A 747 11.53 -31.89 43.36
C THR A 747 11.65 -31.44 44.83
N ASP A 748 12.06 -30.19 45.09
CA ASP A 748 12.12 -29.64 46.45
C ASP A 748 10.73 -29.35 47.05
N ALA A 749 9.72 -29.09 46.24
CA ALA A 749 8.34 -28.90 46.71
C ALA A 749 7.64 -30.21 47.13
N VAL A 750 8.10 -31.37 46.59
CA VAL A 750 7.54 -32.68 46.89
C VAL A 750 8.24 -33.30 48.11
N THR A 751 9.46 -32.83 48.44
CA THR A 751 10.22 -33.35 49.60
C THR A 751 9.94 -32.59 50.90
N THR A 752 9.24 -31.45 50.91
CA THR A 752 8.88 -30.69 52.13
C THR A 752 7.56 -31.11 52.76
N ASP A 753 6.77 -31.97 52.15
CA ASP A 753 5.48 -32.46 52.70
C ASP A 753 5.65 -33.85 53.43
N ALA A 754 6.86 -34.38 53.53
CA ALA A 754 7.08 -35.71 54.14
C ALA A 754 7.84 -35.68 55.47
N ALA A 755 8.08 -34.51 56.09
CA ALA A 755 8.83 -34.40 57.34
C ALA A 755 8.03 -33.59 58.41
N THR A 756 6.85 -34.11 58.80
CA THR A 756 6.21 -33.72 60.06
C THR A 756 5.75 -34.97 60.79
N THR A 757 6.66 -35.70 61.39
CA THR A 757 6.42 -36.54 62.58
C THR A 757 7.73 -36.63 63.41
N GLY A 758 7.64 -36.02 64.53
CA GLY A 758 8.37 -36.06 65.77
C GLY A 758 9.71 -36.72 65.91
N GLU A 759 10.66 -35.96 66.42
CA GLU A 759 11.50 -36.33 67.58
C GLU A 759 12.49 -35.20 67.88
N ASN A 760 12.62 -34.86 69.19
CA ASN A 760 13.51 -33.81 69.72
C ASN A 760 14.99 -34.22 69.62
N PRO A 761 15.93 -33.32 69.33
CA PRO A 761 17.34 -33.57 69.46
C PRO A 761 17.91 -33.08 70.79
N PRO A 762 18.97 -33.72 71.32
CA PRO A 762 19.65 -33.31 72.57
C PRO A 762 20.63 -32.16 72.37
N GLU A 763 20.85 -31.40 73.44
CA GLU A 763 21.68 -30.21 73.58
C GLU A 763 23.15 -30.41 73.23
N PRO A 764 23.87 -29.42 72.67
CA PRO A 764 25.30 -29.50 72.41
C PRO A 764 26.15 -28.89 73.52
N ALA A 765 27.16 -29.61 73.89
CA ALA A 765 28.22 -29.26 74.88
C ALA A 765 29.16 -28.13 74.35
N GLN A 766 29.43 -27.19 75.25
CA GLN A 766 30.43 -26.11 75.15
C GLN A 766 31.83 -26.64 74.98
N LYS A 767 32.65 -26.01 74.13
CA LYS A 767 34.14 -25.90 74.34
C LYS A 767 34.72 -24.64 73.70
N GLN A 768 35.00 -23.65 74.50
CA GLN A 768 36.24 -22.89 74.77
C GLN A 768 37.12 -22.44 73.59
N LYS A 769 37.33 -21.13 73.56
CA LYS A 769 38.44 -20.38 72.94
C LYS A 769 39.79 -20.71 73.61
N PRO A 770 40.90 -20.48 72.94
CA PRO A 770 41.81 -19.43 73.43
C PRO A 770 42.33 -18.50 72.32
N ALA A 771 42.55 -17.27 72.78
CA ALA A 771 43.43 -16.29 72.14
C ALA A 771 44.89 -16.52 72.57
N PRO A 772 45.91 -15.82 72.09
CA PRO A 772 45.95 -14.39 71.73
C PRO A 772 46.08 -14.06 70.20
#